data_0e327300712e4c23ce38e075da518f38
#
_entry.id   0e327300712e4c23ce38e075da518f38
#
_cell.length_a   1.000
_cell.length_b   1.000
_cell.length_c   1.000
_cell.angle_alpha   90.00
_cell.angle_beta   90.00
_cell.angle_gamma   90.00
#
_symmetry.space_group_name_H-M   'P 1'
#
loop_
_entity.id
_entity.type
_entity.pdbx_description
1 polymer ?
#
loop_
_entity_poly.entity_id
_entity_poly.type
_entity_poly.pdbx_seq_one_letter_code
_entity_poly.pdbx_strand_id
1 'polypeptide(L)'
;MNLEIKVPDIGDFKNVEIIEVLIKEGDQIKKNDPILTLESDKSSVEVPSPFDGKISSIKVKVGDKVSKGSLIATLSNGVSSNVTDNKSILPETEKIIQEAEKNLKKTDPEKKIIKEELKKNFETKVEYKKFTNYSSEQNSIDDVDPQETSEWIDSLNGVVERDGPKRANYLLGKLINQAYISGSNLPYNQKTPYINTIPREMEIKSPGDQVLENKIRSLIRWNAACMVVRANKKLPELGGHIATFASAATLYDVGFNHFWKAQNEKNLGDLIYFQGHCAPGIYARSFLEGRITAKQLENFRQEVDGGGLSSYPHPWLMPSYWQFPTVSMGLGPIMAIYQARFMKYLQNRSLIEDQNRKVWVFLGDGEMDEPESTGAISLAAREKLDNLVFVINCNLQRLDGPVRGNGKIIQEMEGLFRGAGWNVIKVIWGSYWDTLLEKDKTGLLMKRMEECVDGEYQAFKAKGGAYVRSHFFGKYPELRDLVSNMTDDDIWKLNRGGHDPHKVYAAYHAAQNHKGSPTVILAKTIKGYGMGKSGESINTTHQQKKLDLNDMYYFRDRFNIPITDKQVENLDFYKPDDKSEEIQYIKERRKQLGGFIPTRRIKTKALKTPAAEIFESSYLDSGDRELSTTMALVSMFTKILRDKEYSSRLVPIIPDEARTFGMEGFFQKIGIYASEGQKYEPVDSEQLSSYREDKSGQVLEEGITEAGAMSSWIAAGTSYSNHNIEMIPIYLFYSMFGFQRIGDFAWAAGDAQCRGFLIGATSGRTTLAGEGLQHQDGHSLVMASTIPNCVSYDPTFSYELAVIFEDGLKRMHEKQENVFYYITTLNENYKHPAMPKGVKKEDILKGMYLFKEINNKGKTKVQLLGSGAILNEVIKAAEILSSDFEIDSDIWSVTSFNELRKDAIEIERKNLLNPDKKPEKNYIEKCFEKRTGPFIAATDYIRTLSEGIRNYVPGTYVALGTDGFGRSDTRKNLRKFFEVNKEFIVYSTLSTLVKEQKIASKVATDAMKKYNIDPKKPIPTKL
;
A
#
# COMPACT_ATOMS: atom_id res chain seq x y z
N MET A 1 -7.57 -7.47 -54.25
CA MET A 1 -6.14 -7.23 -53.95
C MET A 1 -5.84 -8.02 -52.71
N ASN A 2 -4.76 -8.76 -52.70
CA ASN A 2 -4.29 -9.39 -51.44
C ASN A 2 -3.64 -8.31 -50.59
N LEU A 3 -4.14 -8.08 -49.39
CA LEU A 3 -3.52 -7.19 -48.40
C LEU A 3 -2.37 -7.91 -47.72
N GLU A 4 -1.21 -7.26 -47.62
CA GLU A 4 -0.03 -7.80 -46.93
C GLU A 4 -0.02 -7.36 -45.48
N ILE A 5 0.16 -8.30 -44.56
CA ILE A 5 0.42 -8.03 -43.17
C ILE A 5 1.94 -8.11 -42.95
N LYS A 6 2.53 -7.03 -42.46
CA LYS A 6 3.98 -6.91 -42.19
C LYS A 6 4.21 -6.65 -40.71
N VAL A 7 5.42 -6.99 -40.23
CA VAL A 7 5.87 -6.66 -38.89
C VAL A 7 5.88 -5.13 -38.74
N PRO A 8 5.14 -4.57 -37.78
CA PRO A 8 5.12 -3.14 -37.51
C PRO A 8 6.47 -2.64 -36.95
N ASP A 9 6.53 -1.39 -36.54
CA ASP A 9 7.70 -0.87 -35.82
C ASP A 9 7.83 -1.54 -34.45
N ILE A 10 8.95 -2.24 -34.24
CA ILE A 10 9.29 -2.96 -33.01
C ILE A 10 10.41 -2.24 -32.22
N GLY A 11 10.57 -0.93 -32.43
CA GLY A 11 11.57 -0.12 -31.78
C GLY A 11 13.00 -0.46 -32.22
N ASP A 12 13.98 -0.41 -31.34
CA ASP A 12 15.41 -0.62 -31.63
C ASP A 12 15.77 -2.10 -31.90
N PHE A 13 14.80 -3.01 -31.80
CA PHE A 13 15.03 -4.45 -31.95
C PHE A 13 15.13 -4.86 -33.42
N LYS A 14 16.15 -5.68 -33.76
CA LYS A 14 16.35 -6.29 -35.08
C LYS A 14 16.49 -7.79 -34.92
N ASN A 15 16.00 -8.55 -35.89
CA ASN A 15 16.08 -10.01 -35.88
C ASN A 15 15.40 -10.67 -34.67
N VAL A 16 14.18 -10.21 -34.33
CA VAL A 16 13.36 -10.70 -33.22
C VAL A 16 12.75 -12.05 -33.60
N GLU A 17 12.80 -13.04 -32.72
CA GLU A 17 12.32 -14.39 -32.94
C GLU A 17 10.83 -14.50 -32.79
N ILE A 18 10.15 -15.24 -33.69
CA ILE A 18 8.74 -15.61 -33.58
C ILE A 18 8.62 -16.82 -32.68
N ILE A 19 7.98 -16.64 -31.54
CA ILE A 19 7.79 -17.70 -30.54
C ILE A 19 6.44 -18.41 -30.65
N GLU A 20 5.45 -17.76 -31.26
CA GLU A 20 4.13 -18.34 -31.47
C GLU A 20 3.47 -17.73 -32.70
N VAL A 21 2.79 -18.58 -33.51
CA VAL A 21 1.92 -18.16 -34.61
C VAL A 21 0.50 -18.51 -34.22
N LEU A 22 -0.37 -17.49 -34.07
CA LEU A 22 -1.72 -17.59 -33.50
C LEU A 22 -2.83 -17.80 -34.54
N ILE A 23 -2.47 -17.76 -35.83
CA ILE A 23 -3.39 -17.85 -36.96
C ILE A 23 -3.07 -19.08 -37.84
N LYS A 24 -4.07 -19.56 -38.60
CA LYS A 24 -3.95 -20.60 -39.58
C LYS A 24 -4.46 -20.10 -40.94
N GLU A 25 -3.99 -20.71 -42.03
CA GLU A 25 -4.55 -20.43 -43.36
C GLU A 25 -6.04 -20.77 -43.37
N GLY A 26 -6.86 -19.83 -43.83
CA GLY A 26 -8.30 -19.95 -43.84
C GLY A 26 -9.05 -19.27 -42.68
N ASP A 27 -8.34 -18.84 -41.63
CA ASP A 27 -8.94 -18.15 -40.49
C ASP A 27 -9.49 -16.78 -40.88
N GLN A 28 -10.63 -16.41 -40.27
CA GLN A 28 -11.23 -15.11 -40.38
C GLN A 28 -10.76 -14.26 -39.18
N ILE A 29 -10.01 -13.21 -39.44
CA ILE A 29 -9.49 -12.31 -38.41
C ILE A 29 -10.08 -10.92 -38.52
N LYS A 30 -10.13 -10.21 -37.41
CA LYS A 30 -10.49 -8.80 -37.29
C LYS A 30 -9.27 -7.94 -37.05
N LYS A 31 -9.41 -6.65 -37.33
CA LYS A 31 -8.41 -5.66 -36.96
C LYS A 31 -8.16 -5.74 -35.44
N ASN A 32 -6.90 -5.73 -35.06
CA ASN A 32 -6.38 -5.89 -33.70
C ASN A 32 -6.41 -7.32 -33.13
N ASP A 33 -6.86 -8.33 -33.88
CA ASP A 33 -6.68 -9.72 -33.43
C ASP A 33 -5.17 -10.08 -33.44
N PRO A 34 -4.65 -10.76 -32.41
CA PRO A 34 -3.25 -11.14 -32.35
C PRO A 34 -2.96 -12.24 -33.38
N ILE A 35 -1.89 -12.07 -34.19
CA ILE A 35 -1.53 -12.96 -35.29
C ILE A 35 -0.26 -13.80 -35.00
N LEU A 36 0.69 -13.25 -34.27
CA LEU A 36 1.89 -13.96 -33.84
C LEU A 36 2.49 -13.25 -32.60
N THR A 37 3.37 -13.94 -31.89
CA THR A 37 4.12 -13.39 -30.76
C THR A 37 5.61 -13.32 -31.10
N LEU A 38 6.18 -12.12 -30.96
CA LEU A 38 7.62 -11.84 -31.09
C LEU A 38 8.26 -11.79 -29.70
N GLU A 39 9.47 -12.26 -29.59
CA GLU A 39 10.23 -12.15 -28.35
C GLU A 39 11.68 -11.71 -28.61
N SER A 40 12.07 -10.66 -27.87
CA SER A 40 13.45 -10.19 -27.79
C SER A 40 14.12 -10.70 -26.50
N ASP A 41 15.40 -10.41 -26.32
CA ASP A 41 16.14 -10.76 -25.09
C ASP A 41 15.53 -10.15 -23.82
N LYS A 42 14.64 -9.14 -23.96
CA LYS A 42 14.09 -8.37 -22.85
C LYS A 42 12.56 -8.33 -22.80
N SER A 43 11.85 -8.64 -23.90
CA SER A 43 10.40 -8.51 -23.97
C SER A 43 9.72 -9.48 -24.93
N SER A 44 8.45 -9.80 -24.65
CA SER A 44 7.55 -10.60 -25.50
C SER A 44 6.34 -9.75 -25.88
N VAL A 45 6.05 -9.64 -27.21
CA VAL A 45 5.01 -8.74 -27.74
C VAL A 45 4.17 -9.46 -28.79
N GLU A 46 2.84 -9.37 -28.68
CA GLU A 46 1.90 -9.87 -29.69
C GLU A 46 1.76 -8.85 -30.83
N VAL A 47 1.85 -9.30 -32.07
CA VAL A 47 1.62 -8.47 -33.28
C VAL A 47 0.15 -8.55 -33.64
N PRO A 48 -0.61 -7.41 -33.62
CA PRO A 48 -2.02 -7.38 -34.02
C PRO A 48 -2.21 -7.30 -35.52
N SER A 49 -3.34 -7.79 -36.02
CA SER A 49 -3.71 -7.59 -37.40
C SER A 49 -4.09 -6.13 -37.69
N PRO A 50 -3.53 -5.50 -38.75
CA PRO A 50 -3.93 -4.14 -39.15
C PRO A 50 -5.26 -4.09 -39.89
N PHE A 51 -5.79 -5.23 -40.34
CA PHE A 51 -6.99 -5.32 -41.21
C PHE A 51 -7.91 -6.47 -40.81
N ASP A 52 -9.20 -6.31 -41.14
CA ASP A 52 -10.16 -7.42 -41.16
C ASP A 52 -9.97 -8.24 -42.44
N GLY A 53 -10.07 -9.57 -42.37
CA GLY A 53 -10.03 -10.38 -43.56
C GLY A 53 -9.81 -11.87 -43.30
N LYS A 54 -9.80 -12.66 -44.39
CA LYS A 54 -9.48 -14.09 -44.32
C LYS A 54 -8.04 -14.35 -44.69
N ILE A 55 -7.31 -15.09 -43.86
CA ILE A 55 -5.92 -15.45 -44.09
C ILE A 55 -5.81 -16.31 -45.34
N SER A 56 -5.09 -15.85 -46.36
CA SER A 56 -4.84 -16.58 -47.59
C SER A 56 -3.51 -17.37 -47.59
N SER A 57 -2.47 -16.85 -46.93
CA SER A 57 -1.23 -17.60 -46.73
C SER A 57 -0.43 -17.02 -45.59
N ILE A 58 0.29 -17.86 -44.86
CA ILE A 58 1.24 -17.48 -43.80
C ILE A 58 2.67 -17.64 -44.36
N LYS A 59 3.53 -16.64 -44.12
CA LYS A 59 4.88 -16.57 -44.69
C LYS A 59 6.00 -16.81 -43.67
N VAL A 60 5.61 -16.99 -42.41
CA VAL A 60 6.52 -17.15 -41.26
C VAL A 60 6.12 -18.35 -40.40
N LYS A 61 7.05 -18.88 -39.65
CA LYS A 61 6.87 -20.00 -38.72
C LYS A 61 7.57 -19.70 -37.40
N VAL A 62 7.23 -20.43 -36.36
CA VAL A 62 7.92 -20.40 -35.05
C VAL A 62 9.42 -20.67 -35.27
N GLY A 63 10.26 -19.84 -34.63
CA GLY A 63 11.73 -19.86 -34.76
C GLY A 63 12.30 -18.94 -35.87
N ASP A 64 11.47 -18.37 -36.73
CA ASP A 64 11.94 -17.41 -37.75
C ASP A 64 12.29 -16.07 -37.04
N LYS A 65 13.39 -15.44 -37.56
CA LYS A 65 13.81 -14.11 -37.09
C LYS A 65 13.31 -13.04 -38.05
N VAL A 66 12.58 -12.08 -37.52
CA VAL A 66 11.94 -11.00 -38.27
C VAL A 66 12.35 -9.61 -37.80
N SER A 67 12.24 -8.63 -38.68
CA SER A 67 12.50 -7.20 -38.37
C SER A 67 11.36 -6.37 -38.92
N LYS A 68 11.28 -5.09 -38.58
CA LYS A 68 10.30 -4.12 -39.10
C LYS A 68 10.14 -4.29 -40.62
N GLY A 69 8.89 -4.45 -41.08
CA GLY A 69 8.53 -4.59 -42.50
C GLY A 69 8.61 -6.02 -43.04
N SER A 70 9.07 -7.02 -42.27
CA SER A 70 9.03 -8.44 -42.70
C SER A 70 7.62 -8.90 -42.97
N LEU A 71 7.35 -9.61 -44.07
CA LEU A 71 6.01 -10.10 -44.46
C LEU A 71 5.62 -11.29 -43.60
N ILE A 72 4.48 -11.19 -42.92
CA ILE A 72 3.91 -12.19 -42.01
C ILE A 72 2.87 -13.08 -42.74
N ALA A 73 1.85 -12.45 -43.32
CA ALA A 73 0.72 -13.15 -43.94
C ALA A 73 0.09 -12.30 -45.03
N THR A 74 -0.76 -12.92 -45.84
CA THR A 74 -1.58 -12.23 -46.82
C THR A 74 -3.07 -12.52 -46.59
N LEU A 75 -3.92 -11.50 -46.74
CA LEU A 75 -5.36 -11.59 -46.61
C LEU A 75 -6.06 -11.61 -47.98
N SER A 76 -7.08 -12.42 -48.13
CA SER A 76 -8.04 -12.32 -49.24
C SER A 76 -9.25 -11.49 -48.83
N ASN A 77 -9.57 -10.43 -49.58
CA ASN A 77 -10.74 -9.60 -49.31
C ASN A 77 -12.04 -10.30 -49.74
N GLY A 78 -12.90 -10.57 -48.80
CA GLY A 78 -14.34 -10.73 -49.00
C GLY A 78 -15.08 -9.56 -48.41
N VAL A 79 -15.66 -8.72 -49.32
CA VAL A 79 -16.65 -7.67 -49.06
C VAL A 79 -16.14 -6.31 -48.57
N SER A 80 -16.30 -5.34 -49.48
CA SER A 80 -16.28 -3.90 -49.29
C SER A 80 -17.27 -3.45 -48.23
N SER A 81 -16.78 -2.75 -47.20
CA SER A 81 -17.55 -1.80 -46.45
C SER A 81 -16.85 -0.45 -46.53
N ASN A 82 -17.60 0.57 -46.98
CA ASN A 82 -17.21 1.94 -47.22
C ASN A 82 -16.37 2.52 -46.08
N VAL A 83 -15.11 2.81 -46.35
CA VAL A 83 -14.29 3.72 -45.57
C VAL A 83 -14.62 5.10 -46.10
N THR A 84 -15.42 5.85 -45.38
CA THR A 84 -15.49 7.29 -45.52
C THR A 84 -14.20 7.84 -44.98
N ASP A 85 -13.36 8.32 -45.84
CA ASP A 85 -12.19 9.14 -45.53
C ASP A 85 -12.61 10.34 -44.68
N ASN A 86 -12.34 10.35 -43.42
CA ASN A 86 -12.33 11.53 -42.57
C ASN A 86 -10.97 12.27 -42.69
N LYS A 87 -10.67 12.74 -43.89
CA LYS A 87 -9.75 13.84 -44.14
C LYS A 87 -10.56 15.12 -44.31
N SER A 88 -10.97 15.75 -43.22
CA SER A 88 -11.39 17.16 -43.27
C SER A 88 -11.69 17.74 -41.89
N ILE A 89 -10.65 17.92 -41.04
CA ILE A 89 -10.71 18.91 -39.96
C ILE A 89 -9.43 19.79 -40.04
N LEU A 90 -9.14 20.30 -41.19
CA LEU A 90 -8.08 21.29 -41.40
C LEU A 90 -8.43 22.52 -42.30
N PRO A 91 -9.72 22.85 -42.58
CA PRO A 91 -10.02 24.14 -43.23
C PRO A 91 -10.51 25.24 -42.27
N GLU A 92 -10.94 24.94 -41.06
CA GLU A 92 -11.47 25.96 -40.15
C GLU A 92 -10.39 26.69 -39.36
N THR A 93 -9.32 25.99 -38.97
CA THR A 93 -8.22 26.63 -38.23
C THR A 93 -7.38 27.55 -39.08
N GLU A 94 -7.15 27.22 -40.37
CA GLU A 94 -6.48 28.10 -41.32
C GLU A 94 -7.34 29.33 -41.70
N LYS A 95 -8.67 29.16 -41.78
CA LYS A 95 -9.58 30.30 -41.98
C LYS A 95 -9.60 31.28 -40.79
N ILE A 96 -9.56 30.76 -39.58
CA ILE A 96 -9.50 31.59 -38.34
C ILE A 96 -8.19 32.30 -38.24
N ILE A 97 -7.07 31.69 -38.62
CA ILE A 97 -5.75 32.32 -38.64
C ILE A 97 -5.67 33.39 -39.74
N GLN A 98 -6.20 33.10 -40.94
CA GLN A 98 -6.25 34.08 -42.04
C GLN A 98 -7.23 35.24 -41.80
N GLU A 99 -8.35 35.04 -41.10
CA GLU A 99 -9.24 36.10 -40.66
C GLU A 99 -8.63 36.93 -39.51
N ALA A 100 -7.89 36.32 -38.60
CA ALA A 100 -7.15 36.99 -37.55
C ALA A 100 -6.01 37.85 -38.14
N GLU A 101 -5.31 37.37 -39.18
CA GLU A 101 -4.26 38.12 -39.88
C GLU A 101 -4.81 39.24 -40.74
N LYS A 102 -6.02 39.07 -41.30
CA LYS A 102 -6.71 40.10 -42.11
C LYS A 102 -7.28 41.23 -41.25
N ASN A 103 -7.66 40.95 -40.00
CA ASN A 103 -8.12 41.95 -39.03
C ASN A 103 -6.96 42.70 -38.34
N LEU A 104 -5.73 42.17 -38.39
CA LEU A 104 -4.52 42.84 -37.88
C LEU A 104 -3.89 43.82 -38.86
N LYS A 105 -4.38 43.89 -40.12
CA LYS A 105 -3.88 44.82 -41.19
C LYS A 105 -4.67 46.10 -41.32
N LYS A 106 -5.65 46.42 -40.49
CA LYS A 106 -6.28 47.72 -40.39
C LYS A 106 -5.70 48.45 -39.17
N THR A 107 -4.61 49.13 -39.36
CA THR A 107 -3.94 49.96 -38.37
C THR A 107 -4.67 51.27 -38.18
N ASP A 108 -5.26 51.48 -37.04
CA ASP A 108 -5.70 52.75 -36.48
C ASP A 108 -4.49 53.52 -35.95
N PRO A 109 -4.29 54.80 -36.29
CA PRO A 109 -3.11 55.59 -35.88
C PRO A 109 -2.93 55.76 -34.38
N GLU A 110 -3.98 55.67 -33.57
CA GLU A 110 -3.91 55.77 -32.11
C GLU A 110 -3.19 54.58 -31.42
N LYS A 111 -3.18 53.39 -32.05
CA LYS A 111 -2.46 52.22 -31.50
C LYS A 111 -0.94 52.28 -31.69
N LYS A 112 -0.46 53.17 -32.54
CA LYS A 112 0.99 53.40 -32.77
C LYS A 112 1.60 54.22 -31.63
N ILE A 113 0.82 55.18 -31.10
CA ILE A 113 1.25 56.04 -29.98
C ILE A 113 1.36 55.25 -28.69
N ILE A 114 0.39 54.35 -28.40
CA ILE A 114 0.42 53.48 -27.21
C ILE A 114 1.61 52.49 -27.24
N LYS A 115 2.01 52.05 -28.45
CA LYS A 115 3.14 51.12 -28.58
C LYS A 115 4.49 51.83 -28.42
N GLU A 116 4.60 53.08 -28.74
CA GLU A 116 5.81 53.90 -28.50
C GLU A 116 5.91 54.40 -27.05
N GLU A 117 4.79 54.69 -26.39
CA GLU A 117 4.76 55.02 -24.96
C GLU A 117 5.07 53.80 -24.09
N LEU A 118 4.56 52.61 -24.44
CA LEU A 118 4.91 51.36 -23.77
C LEU A 118 6.39 50.95 -23.94
N LYS A 119 6.99 51.26 -25.10
CA LYS A 119 8.44 51.05 -25.32
C LYS A 119 9.33 52.02 -24.54
N LYS A 120 8.90 53.28 -24.37
CA LYS A 120 9.64 54.27 -23.58
C LYS A 120 9.61 54.02 -22.07
N ASN A 121 8.54 53.37 -21.55
CA ASN A 121 8.43 53.02 -20.15
C ASN A 121 9.16 51.74 -19.77
N PHE A 122 9.64 50.94 -20.75
CA PHE A 122 10.41 49.72 -20.52
C PHE A 122 11.95 49.91 -20.51
N GLU A 123 12.45 51.14 -20.86
CA GLU A 123 13.88 51.45 -20.88
C GLU A 123 14.38 52.20 -19.63
N THR A 124 13.54 52.41 -18.60
CA THR A 124 14.02 52.87 -17.31
C THR A 124 14.69 51.72 -16.57
N LYS A 125 16.01 51.81 -16.44
CA LYS A 125 16.86 50.92 -15.66
C LYS A 125 16.23 50.63 -14.30
N VAL A 126 15.70 49.41 -14.11
CA VAL A 126 15.44 48.87 -12.79
C VAL A 126 16.80 48.41 -12.23
N GLU A 127 17.39 49.18 -11.32
CA GLU A 127 18.48 48.72 -10.50
C GLU A 127 18.00 47.57 -9.63
N TYR A 128 18.45 46.34 -9.95
CA TYR A 128 18.27 45.23 -9.07
C TYR A 128 19.08 45.45 -7.78
N LYS A 129 18.41 45.93 -6.73
CA LYS A 129 18.94 45.80 -5.37
C LYS A 129 19.05 44.31 -5.07
N LYS A 130 20.28 43.81 -4.88
CA LYS A 130 20.55 42.49 -4.34
C LYS A 130 19.87 42.38 -2.97
N PHE A 131 18.82 41.57 -2.89
CA PHE A 131 18.24 41.19 -1.59
C PHE A 131 19.19 40.21 -0.92
N THR A 132 19.91 40.73 0.07
CA THR A 132 20.68 39.92 1.01
C THR A 132 19.79 39.57 2.20
N ASN A 133 19.71 38.26 2.51
CA ASN A 133 19.31 37.65 3.77
C ASN A 133 17.98 38.12 4.40
N TYR A 134 16.92 37.34 4.14
CA TYR A 134 15.76 37.33 5.04
C TYR A 134 16.09 36.46 6.26
N SER A 135 16.35 37.10 7.40
CA SER A 135 16.19 36.50 8.72
C SER A 135 14.73 36.28 9.00
N SER A 136 14.42 35.15 9.64
CA SER A 136 13.07 34.71 10.03
C SER A 136 12.48 35.51 11.20
N GLU A 137 12.43 36.83 11.07
CA GLU A 137 11.61 37.67 11.93
C GLU A 137 10.38 38.07 11.15
N GLN A 138 9.24 37.49 11.51
CA GLN A 138 7.91 38.03 11.17
C GLN A 138 7.77 39.36 11.91
N ASN A 139 8.37 40.41 11.38
CA ASN A 139 8.02 41.76 11.77
C ASN A 139 6.58 41.99 11.30
N SER A 140 5.68 42.30 12.21
CA SER A 140 4.42 42.96 11.93
C SER A 140 4.74 44.16 11.05
N ILE A 141 4.42 44.13 9.75
CA ILE A 141 4.38 45.31 8.92
C ILE A 141 3.28 46.14 9.56
N ASP A 142 3.65 47.23 10.23
CA ASP A 142 2.67 48.19 10.72
C ASP A 142 1.83 48.63 9.54
N ASP A 143 0.51 48.60 9.69
CA ASP A 143 -0.43 49.02 8.68
C ASP A 143 -0.21 50.53 8.45
N VAL A 144 0.37 50.85 7.30
CA VAL A 144 0.75 52.22 6.94
C VAL A 144 -0.44 53.04 6.50
N ASP A 145 -1.56 52.43 6.14
CA ASP A 145 -2.82 53.07 5.80
C ASP A 145 -4.03 52.21 6.21
N PRO A 146 -4.44 52.29 7.50
CA PRO A 146 -5.57 51.54 8.01
C PRO A 146 -6.89 51.81 7.29
N GLN A 147 -7.06 53.02 6.70
CA GLN A 147 -8.26 53.38 5.96
C GLN A 147 -8.31 52.58 4.63
N GLU A 148 -7.24 52.58 3.86
CA GLU A 148 -7.16 51.81 2.62
C GLU A 148 -7.36 50.31 2.88
N THR A 149 -6.76 49.80 3.93
CA THR A 149 -6.94 48.40 4.35
C THR A 149 -8.40 48.09 4.64
N SER A 150 -9.11 48.95 5.35
CA SER A 150 -10.55 48.80 5.61
C SER A 150 -11.38 48.79 4.33
N GLU A 151 -11.09 49.73 3.40
CA GLU A 151 -11.79 49.84 2.12
C GLU A 151 -11.63 48.58 1.25
N TRP A 152 -10.46 47.97 1.23
CA TRP A 152 -10.20 46.66 0.55
C TRP A 152 -11.00 45.55 1.18
N ILE A 153 -11.06 45.48 2.51
CA ILE A 153 -11.83 44.47 3.25
C ILE A 153 -13.33 44.65 2.98
N ASP A 154 -13.85 45.89 3.05
CA ASP A 154 -15.26 46.17 2.79
C ASP A 154 -15.65 45.84 1.35
N SER A 155 -14.77 46.13 0.39
CA SER A 155 -14.97 45.77 -1.01
C SER A 155 -15.07 44.26 -1.21
N LEU A 156 -14.21 43.50 -0.54
CA LEU A 156 -14.27 42.04 -0.56
C LEU A 156 -15.56 41.52 0.08
N ASN A 157 -15.97 42.05 1.25
CA ASN A 157 -17.23 41.73 1.93
C ASN A 157 -18.43 41.97 1.01
N GLY A 158 -18.45 43.12 0.31
CA GLY A 158 -19.51 43.46 -0.66
C GLY A 158 -19.59 42.44 -1.82
N VAL A 159 -18.45 41.92 -2.28
CA VAL A 159 -18.44 40.84 -3.30
C VAL A 159 -19.00 39.54 -2.72
N VAL A 160 -18.61 39.18 -1.46
CA VAL A 160 -19.12 37.97 -0.81
C VAL A 160 -20.65 38.04 -0.64
N GLU A 161 -21.17 39.18 -0.17
CA GLU A 161 -22.60 39.37 0.07
C GLU A 161 -23.42 39.37 -1.24
N ARG A 162 -22.92 40.04 -2.29
CA ARG A 162 -23.64 40.16 -3.56
C ARG A 162 -23.53 38.96 -4.45
N ASP A 163 -22.30 38.44 -4.65
CA ASP A 163 -21.97 37.46 -5.67
C ASP A 163 -21.57 36.08 -5.08
N GLY A 164 -21.45 36.01 -3.75
CA GLY A 164 -21.09 34.83 -3.00
C GLY A 164 -19.59 34.50 -2.97
N PRO A 165 -19.20 33.56 -2.10
CA PRO A 165 -17.79 33.25 -1.83
C PRO A 165 -17.02 32.69 -3.05
N LYS A 166 -17.70 32.07 -4.01
CA LYS A 166 -17.05 31.57 -5.23
C LYS A 166 -16.44 32.70 -6.09
N ARG A 167 -17.16 33.84 -6.18
CA ARG A 167 -16.67 35.01 -6.92
C ARG A 167 -15.53 35.67 -6.18
N ALA A 168 -15.62 35.83 -4.87
CA ALA A 168 -14.55 36.34 -4.03
C ALA A 168 -13.25 35.53 -4.18
N ASN A 169 -13.35 34.19 -4.10
CA ASN A 169 -12.20 33.29 -4.31
C ASN A 169 -11.55 33.47 -5.69
N TYR A 170 -12.36 33.63 -6.74
CA TYR A 170 -11.84 33.89 -8.09
C TYR A 170 -11.05 35.20 -8.16
N LEU A 171 -11.59 36.27 -7.57
CA LEU A 171 -10.95 37.57 -7.56
C LEU A 171 -9.65 37.58 -6.75
N LEU A 172 -9.67 37.00 -5.54
CA LEU A 172 -8.46 36.84 -4.71
C LEU A 172 -7.37 36.08 -5.45
N GLY A 173 -7.71 34.97 -6.14
CA GLY A 173 -6.75 34.22 -6.96
C GLY A 173 -6.14 35.08 -8.08
N LYS A 174 -6.93 35.92 -8.72
CA LYS A 174 -6.42 36.86 -9.75
C LYS A 174 -5.51 37.92 -9.17
N LEU A 175 -5.87 38.48 -8.01
CA LEU A 175 -5.04 39.50 -7.32
C LEU A 175 -3.71 38.91 -6.86
N ILE A 176 -3.70 37.73 -6.27
CA ILE A 176 -2.49 36.98 -5.88
C ILE A 176 -1.58 36.75 -7.09
N ASN A 177 -2.14 36.24 -8.20
CA ASN A 177 -1.37 36.01 -9.43
C ASN A 177 -0.79 37.33 -9.96
N GLN A 178 -1.59 38.44 -9.96
CA GLN A 178 -1.12 39.74 -10.42
C GLN A 178 0.01 40.25 -9.52
N ALA A 179 -0.07 40.10 -8.22
CA ALA A 179 0.96 40.49 -7.28
C ALA A 179 2.28 39.75 -7.57
N TYR A 180 2.26 38.44 -7.79
CA TYR A 180 3.45 37.66 -8.20
C TYR A 180 4.02 38.12 -9.54
N ILE A 181 3.16 38.37 -10.53
CA ILE A 181 3.59 38.89 -11.85
C ILE A 181 4.27 40.26 -11.70
N SER A 182 3.81 41.10 -10.77
CA SER A 182 4.38 42.43 -10.47
C SER A 182 5.65 42.35 -9.60
N GLY A 183 6.17 41.14 -9.29
CA GLY A 183 7.38 40.95 -8.52
C GLY A 183 7.21 41.10 -7.00
N SER A 184 5.97 41.17 -6.52
CA SER A 184 5.70 41.15 -5.08
C SER A 184 5.98 39.76 -4.50
N ASN A 185 6.82 39.70 -3.48
CA ASN A 185 7.03 38.47 -2.71
C ASN A 185 5.97 38.40 -1.59
N LEU A 186 4.79 37.91 -1.93
CA LEU A 186 3.75 37.68 -0.94
C LEU A 186 4.21 36.63 0.06
N PRO A 187 4.21 36.90 1.35
CA PRO A 187 4.35 35.86 2.37
C PRO A 187 3.06 35.04 2.40
N TYR A 188 2.77 34.32 1.30
CA TYR A 188 1.56 33.51 1.22
C TYR A 188 1.69 32.32 2.15
N ASN A 189 0.97 32.41 3.27
CA ASN A 189 0.82 31.29 4.17
C ASN A 189 -0.51 30.58 3.86
N GLN A 190 -0.47 29.31 3.48
CA GLN A 190 -1.68 28.51 3.21
C GLN A 190 -2.49 28.20 4.49
N LYS A 191 -2.24 28.92 5.58
CA LYS A 191 -2.94 28.79 6.85
C LYS A 191 -4.07 29.82 6.94
N THR A 192 -5.19 29.40 7.52
CA THR A 192 -6.30 30.27 7.86
C THR A 192 -6.31 30.57 9.37
N PRO A 193 -7.01 31.56 9.87
CA PRO A 193 -7.08 31.86 11.30
C PRO A 193 -7.42 30.61 12.14
N TYR A 194 -6.98 30.58 13.39
CA TYR A 194 -7.13 29.43 14.29
C TYR A 194 -8.56 29.27 14.84
N ILE A 195 -9.51 29.18 13.90
CA ILE A 195 -10.96 29.04 14.13
C ILE A 195 -11.54 27.88 13.30
N ASN A 196 -12.79 27.55 13.50
CA ASN A 196 -13.51 26.58 12.69
C ASN A 196 -13.61 27.04 11.24
N THR A 197 -13.43 26.09 10.30
CA THR A 197 -13.55 26.38 8.86
C THR A 197 -15.00 26.67 8.45
N ILE A 198 -15.98 25.98 9.07
CA ILE A 198 -17.40 26.17 8.80
C ILE A 198 -17.90 27.23 9.78
N PRO A 199 -18.36 28.40 9.30
CA PRO A 199 -19.00 29.41 10.16
C PRO A 199 -20.30 28.88 10.78
N ARG A 200 -20.65 29.36 11.95
CA ARG A 200 -21.83 28.92 12.72
C ARG A 200 -23.12 28.94 11.91
N GLU A 201 -23.35 29.97 11.15
CA GLU A 201 -24.53 30.18 10.32
C GLU A 201 -24.64 29.21 9.15
N MET A 202 -23.53 28.60 8.76
CA MET A 202 -23.43 27.59 7.68
C MET A 202 -23.44 26.17 8.21
N GLU A 203 -23.46 25.96 9.52
CA GLU A 203 -23.45 24.63 10.12
C GLU A 203 -24.78 23.92 9.91
N ILE A 204 -24.75 22.75 9.29
CA ILE A 204 -25.92 21.85 9.22
C ILE A 204 -26.11 21.22 10.59
N LYS A 205 -27.30 21.36 11.14
CA LYS A 205 -27.68 20.79 12.45
C LYS A 205 -27.77 19.27 12.39
N SER A 206 -27.24 18.60 13.42
CA SER A 206 -27.41 17.16 13.58
C SER A 206 -28.89 16.79 13.70
N PRO A 207 -29.39 15.82 12.93
CA PRO A 207 -30.78 15.38 12.99
C PRO A 207 -31.06 14.42 14.17
N GLY A 208 -30.03 14.01 14.93
CA GLY A 208 -30.15 13.03 16.01
C GLY A 208 -30.67 13.60 17.30
N ASP A 209 -31.21 12.73 18.18
CA ASP A 209 -31.54 13.09 19.55
C ASP A 209 -30.26 13.22 20.38
N GLN A 210 -29.85 14.47 20.63
CA GLN A 210 -28.59 14.76 21.32
C GLN A 210 -28.61 14.33 22.80
N VAL A 211 -29.76 14.17 23.42
CA VAL A 211 -29.90 13.70 24.82
C VAL A 211 -29.58 12.19 24.83
N LEU A 212 -30.22 11.42 23.95
CA LEU A 212 -29.97 9.98 23.84
C LEU A 212 -28.55 9.69 23.38
N GLU A 213 -28.06 10.42 22.38
CA GLU A 213 -26.68 10.22 21.88
C GLU A 213 -25.64 10.54 22.94
N ASN A 214 -25.85 11.57 23.75
CA ASN A 214 -24.95 11.88 24.88
C ASN A 214 -24.97 10.77 25.94
N LYS A 215 -26.14 10.21 26.29
CA LYS A 215 -26.25 9.06 27.20
C LYS A 215 -25.51 7.84 26.64
N ILE A 216 -25.76 7.49 25.37
CA ILE A 216 -25.12 6.36 24.68
C ILE A 216 -23.59 6.52 24.69
N ARG A 217 -23.08 7.69 24.30
CA ARG A 217 -21.64 8.00 24.28
C ARG A 217 -21.02 7.90 25.67
N SER A 218 -21.74 8.34 26.69
CA SER A 218 -21.36 8.23 28.11
C SER A 218 -21.21 6.77 28.53
N LEU A 219 -22.19 5.90 28.17
CA LEU A 219 -22.14 4.46 28.45
C LEU A 219 -21.01 3.76 27.72
N ILE A 220 -20.74 4.14 26.45
CA ILE A 220 -19.59 3.62 25.68
C ILE A 220 -18.28 3.98 26.39
N ARG A 221 -18.13 5.25 26.82
CA ARG A 221 -16.93 5.71 27.56
C ARG A 221 -16.74 4.93 28.86
N TRP A 222 -17.82 4.72 29.64
CA TRP A 222 -17.78 3.94 30.86
C TRP A 222 -17.32 2.51 30.63
N ASN A 223 -17.97 1.78 29.73
CA ASN A 223 -17.65 0.38 29.45
C ASN A 223 -16.22 0.22 28.92
N ALA A 224 -15.76 1.14 28.07
CA ALA A 224 -14.38 1.14 27.58
C ALA A 224 -13.36 1.38 28.71
N ALA A 225 -13.63 2.32 29.63
CA ALA A 225 -12.79 2.56 30.78
C ALA A 225 -12.76 1.36 31.74
N CYS A 226 -13.94 0.81 32.09
CA CYS A 226 -14.03 -0.39 32.92
C CYS A 226 -13.27 -1.58 32.33
N MET A 227 -13.37 -1.81 31.03
CA MET A 227 -12.67 -2.90 30.35
C MET A 227 -11.16 -2.82 30.57
N VAL A 228 -10.55 -1.63 30.34
CA VAL A 228 -9.11 -1.43 30.49
C VAL A 228 -8.68 -1.48 31.96
N VAL A 229 -9.40 -0.76 32.86
CA VAL A 229 -9.05 -0.71 34.29
C VAL A 229 -9.20 -2.09 34.94
N ARG A 230 -10.25 -2.84 34.60
CA ARG A 230 -10.52 -4.17 35.13
C ARG A 230 -9.47 -5.18 34.69
N ALA A 231 -9.06 -5.14 33.40
CA ALA A 231 -7.98 -5.98 32.89
C ALA A 231 -6.68 -5.76 33.66
N ASN A 232 -6.28 -4.49 33.90
CA ASN A 232 -5.07 -4.15 34.65
C ASN A 232 -5.18 -4.42 36.15
N LYS A 233 -6.37 -4.34 36.75
CA LYS A 233 -6.59 -4.70 38.15
C LYS A 233 -6.43 -6.20 38.36
N LYS A 234 -6.89 -7.01 37.39
CA LYS A 234 -6.78 -8.48 37.41
C LYS A 234 -5.34 -8.94 37.11
N LEU A 235 -4.75 -8.45 36.03
CA LEU A 235 -3.40 -8.79 35.57
C LEU A 235 -2.70 -7.52 35.08
N PRO A 236 -1.81 -6.91 35.91
CA PRO A 236 -1.17 -5.63 35.57
C PRO A 236 -0.35 -5.63 34.28
N GLU A 237 0.09 -6.81 33.81
CA GLU A 237 0.86 -7.01 32.58
C GLU A 237 0.01 -6.86 31.30
N LEU A 238 -1.34 -6.97 31.37
CA LEU A 238 -2.20 -6.91 30.18
C LEU A 238 -2.21 -5.52 29.55
N GLY A 239 -2.07 -4.46 30.32
CA GLY A 239 -2.04 -3.10 29.79
C GLY A 239 -3.36 -2.66 29.18
N GLY A 240 -3.27 -1.88 28.11
CA GLY A 240 -4.41 -1.29 27.40
C GLY A 240 -4.33 0.23 27.37
N HIS A 241 -5.05 0.84 26.43
CA HIS A 241 -5.08 2.29 26.24
C HIS A 241 -6.53 2.77 26.23
N ILE A 242 -6.82 3.83 26.97
CA ILE A 242 -8.13 4.47 27.01
C ILE A 242 -8.09 5.95 26.59
N ALA A 243 -6.95 6.61 26.80
CA ALA A 243 -6.82 8.04 26.58
C ALA A 243 -7.12 8.50 25.15
N THR A 244 -6.73 7.71 24.15
CA THR A 244 -6.98 7.99 22.74
C THR A 244 -8.47 7.89 22.42
N PHE A 245 -9.14 6.82 22.83
CA PHE A 245 -10.58 6.70 22.64
C PHE A 245 -11.34 7.77 23.43
N ALA A 246 -10.91 8.08 24.65
CA ALA A 246 -11.51 9.13 25.45
C ALA A 246 -11.52 10.48 24.70
N SER A 247 -10.45 10.79 23.95
CA SER A 247 -10.41 11.99 23.11
C SER A 247 -11.30 11.89 21.86
N ALA A 248 -11.39 10.74 21.21
CA ALA A 248 -12.04 10.55 19.91
C ALA A 248 -13.50 10.09 19.97
N ALA A 249 -14.05 9.80 21.16
CA ALA A 249 -15.37 9.15 21.29
C ALA A 249 -16.50 9.88 20.57
N THR A 250 -16.51 11.22 20.56
CA THR A 250 -17.51 12.01 19.83
C THR A 250 -17.36 11.86 18.32
N LEU A 251 -16.10 11.81 17.82
CA LEU A 251 -15.80 11.62 16.41
C LEU A 251 -16.36 10.28 15.90
N TYR A 252 -16.18 9.22 16.68
CA TYR A 252 -16.72 7.89 16.36
C TYR A 252 -18.25 7.83 16.47
N ASP A 253 -18.82 8.39 17.55
CA ASP A 253 -20.25 8.31 17.81
C ASP A 253 -21.08 8.96 16.69
N VAL A 254 -20.68 10.15 16.24
CA VAL A 254 -21.31 10.84 15.10
C VAL A 254 -21.24 10.00 13.83
N GLY A 255 -20.10 9.38 13.56
CA GLY A 255 -19.92 8.49 12.41
C GLY A 255 -20.85 7.27 12.45
N PHE A 256 -20.89 6.57 13.58
CA PHE A 256 -21.76 5.41 13.80
C PHE A 256 -23.24 5.72 13.68
N ASN A 257 -23.66 6.89 14.18
CA ASN A 257 -25.08 7.23 14.25
C ASN A 257 -25.61 7.86 12.95
N HIS A 258 -24.76 8.51 12.13
CA HIS A 258 -25.26 9.36 11.05
C HIS A 258 -24.67 9.11 9.66
N PHE A 259 -23.46 8.55 9.55
CA PHE A 259 -22.74 8.56 8.27
C PHE A 259 -22.40 7.18 7.74
N TRP A 260 -21.82 6.30 8.56
CA TRP A 260 -21.17 5.11 8.06
C TRP A 260 -22.14 4.00 7.70
N LYS A 261 -22.19 3.68 6.42
CA LYS A 261 -23.05 2.61 5.87
C LYS A 261 -22.38 1.26 6.08
N ALA A 262 -23.12 0.28 6.59
CA ALA A 262 -22.65 -1.10 6.71
C ALA A 262 -22.78 -1.83 5.38
N GLN A 263 -21.93 -2.85 5.19
CA GLN A 263 -22.08 -3.79 4.09
C GLN A 263 -23.26 -4.74 4.35
N ASN A 264 -24.04 -5.02 3.31
CA ASN A 264 -25.12 -5.99 3.33
C ASN A 264 -25.29 -6.64 1.93
N GLU A 265 -26.35 -7.36 1.70
CA GLU A 265 -26.59 -8.02 0.41
C GLU A 265 -26.70 -7.05 -0.79
N LYS A 266 -27.20 -5.84 -0.56
CA LYS A 266 -27.44 -4.82 -1.60
C LYS A 266 -26.34 -3.76 -1.69
N ASN A 267 -25.65 -3.50 -0.59
CA ASN A 267 -24.68 -2.41 -0.48
C ASN A 267 -23.32 -2.95 0.01
N LEU A 268 -22.26 -2.47 -0.60
CA LEU A 268 -20.88 -2.80 -0.21
C LEU A 268 -20.42 -2.07 1.06
N GLY A 269 -21.17 -1.05 1.52
CA GLY A 269 -20.86 -0.26 2.72
C GLY A 269 -19.62 0.63 2.60
N ASP A 270 -19.42 1.51 3.57
CA ASP A 270 -18.21 2.34 3.68
C ASP A 270 -17.05 1.52 4.27
N LEU A 271 -15.82 1.97 4.02
CA LEU A 271 -14.61 1.38 4.57
C LEU A 271 -14.05 2.30 5.66
N ILE A 272 -13.77 1.75 6.84
CA ILE A 272 -13.35 2.55 7.99
C ILE A 272 -12.06 1.97 8.58
N TYR A 273 -11.01 2.76 8.53
CA TYR A 273 -9.74 2.52 9.22
C TYR A 273 -9.84 3.10 10.62
N PHE A 274 -10.21 2.27 11.59
CA PHE A 274 -10.29 2.66 12.99
C PHE A 274 -8.89 2.82 13.58
N GLN A 275 -8.61 3.94 14.25
CA GLN A 275 -7.32 4.10 14.92
C GLN A 275 -7.09 2.98 15.94
N GLY A 276 -5.92 2.34 15.89
CA GLY A 276 -5.64 1.12 16.67
C GLY A 276 -5.93 1.25 18.17
N HIS A 277 -5.47 2.34 18.78
CA HIS A 277 -5.66 2.61 20.22
C HIS A 277 -7.12 2.92 20.63
N CYS A 278 -8.04 3.02 19.67
CA CYS A 278 -9.48 3.25 19.94
C CYS A 278 -10.30 1.96 20.00
N ALA A 279 -9.71 0.79 19.78
CA ALA A 279 -10.39 -0.51 19.84
C ALA A 279 -11.29 -0.71 21.08
N PRO A 280 -10.89 -0.32 22.32
CA PRO A 280 -11.74 -0.44 23.50
C PRO A 280 -13.12 0.22 23.35
N GLY A 281 -13.18 1.39 22.75
CA GLY A 281 -14.46 2.09 22.53
C GLY A 281 -15.34 1.42 21.49
N ILE A 282 -14.74 0.84 20.46
CA ILE A 282 -15.46 0.11 19.41
C ILE A 282 -16.06 -1.19 19.99
N TYR A 283 -15.32 -1.90 20.85
CA TYR A 283 -15.83 -3.06 21.59
C TYR A 283 -16.98 -2.66 22.55
N ALA A 284 -16.81 -1.57 23.29
CA ALA A 284 -17.85 -1.05 24.19
C ALA A 284 -19.14 -0.68 23.43
N ARG A 285 -19.03 -0.09 22.24
CA ARG A 285 -20.16 0.16 21.34
C ARG A 285 -20.82 -1.16 20.91
N SER A 286 -20.04 -2.12 20.45
CA SER A 286 -20.57 -3.43 20.04
C SER A 286 -21.19 -4.23 21.18
N PHE A 287 -20.77 -3.99 22.43
CA PHE A 287 -21.42 -4.54 23.61
C PHE A 287 -22.83 -3.96 23.80
N LEU A 288 -23.00 -2.66 23.67
CA LEU A 288 -24.35 -2.04 23.72
C LEU A 288 -25.22 -2.54 22.56
N GLU A 289 -24.66 -2.76 21.40
CA GLU A 289 -25.33 -3.34 20.23
C GLU A 289 -25.72 -4.82 20.40
N GLY A 290 -25.21 -5.51 21.46
CA GLY A 290 -25.45 -6.93 21.71
C GLY A 290 -24.61 -7.89 20.88
N ARG A 291 -23.56 -7.42 20.23
CA ARG A 291 -22.65 -8.19 19.36
C ARG A 291 -21.46 -8.78 20.13
N ILE A 292 -21.08 -8.15 21.22
CA ILE A 292 -20.03 -8.57 22.14
C ILE A 292 -20.67 -8.77 23.51
N THR A 293 -20.29 -9.85 24.21
CA THR A 293 -20.79 -10.19 25.53
C THR A 293 -19.96 -9.53 26.64
N ALA A 294 -20.52 -9.39 27.84
CA ALA A 294 -19.77 -8.94 29.01
C ALA A 294 -18.56 -9.83 29.29
N LYS A 295 -18.67 -11.15 29.07
CA LYS A 295 -17.57 -12.09 29.27
C LYS A 295 -16.41 -11.83 28.31
N GLN A 296 -16.67 -11.46 27.05
CA GLN A 296 -15.65 -11.09 26.09
C GLN A 296 -14.96 -9.78 26.51
N LEU A 297 -15.69 -8.79 27.02
CA LEU A 297 -15.11 -7.55 27.57
C LEU A 297 -14.21 -7.84 28.79
N GLU A 298 -14.62 -8.77 29.68
CA GLU A 298 -13.81 -9.23 30.83
C GLU A 298 -12.49 -9.85 30.41
N ASN A 299 -12.46 -10.50 29.25
CA ASN A 299 -11.30 -11.18 28.69
C ASN A 299 -10.58 -10.30 27.62
N PHE A 300 -10.67 -8.98 27.75
CA PHE A 300 -9.91 -8.07 26.89
C PHE A 300 -8.39 -8.37 26.97
N ARG A 301 -7.74 -8.53 25.82
CA ARG A 301 -6.34 -8.93 25.67
C ARG A 301 -6.02 -10.33 26.24
N GLN A 302 -7.00 -11.21 26.31
CA GLN A 302 -6.88 -12.59 26.76
C GLN A 302 -7.54 -13.52 25.72
N GLU A 303 -6.99 -13.57 24.53
CA GLU A 303 -7.59 -14.25 23.36
C GLU A 303 -7.06 -15.67 23.11
N VAL A 304 -5.94 -16.06 23.77
CA VAL A 304 -5.24 -17.33 23.54
C VAL A 304 -6.15 -18.53 23.80
N ASP A 305 -6.99 -18.47 24.83
CA ASP A 305 -7.94 -19.54 25.20
C ASP A 305 -9.29 -19.44 24.46
N GLY A 306 -9.38 -18.61 23.41
CA GLY A 306 -10.51 -18.54 22.48
C GLY A 306 -11.75 -17.76 22.95
N GLY A 307 -11.67 -17.01 24.05
CA GLY A 307 -12.82 -16.28 24.60
C GLY A 307 -12.63 -14.76 24.73
N GLY A 308 -11.48 -14.23 24.37
CA GLY A 308 -11.10 -12.84 24.58
C GLY A 308 -11.19 -11.97 23.34
N LEU A 309 -10.90 -10.69 23.55
CA LEU A 309 -10.85 -9.67 22.49
C LEU A 309 -9.39 -9.31 22.18
N SER A 310 -9.08 -9.11 20.92
CA SER A 310 -7.75 -8.64 20.50
C SER A 310 -7.45 -7.24 21.04
N SER A 311 -6.17 -6.96 21.23
CA SER A 311 -5.71 -5.64 21.75
C SER A 311 -6.04 -4.48 20.82
N TYR A 312 -5.99 -4.75 19.51
CA TYR A 312 -6.14 -3.78 18.43
C TYR A 312 -6.94 -4.38 17.27
N PRO A 313 -7.27 -3.59 16.23
CA PRO A 313 -7.88 -4.14 15.01
C PRO A 313 -6.95 -5.13 14.31
N HIS A 314 -7.27 -6.42 14.38
CA HIS A 314 -6.56 -7.52 13.73
C HIS A 314 -7.54 -8.42 12.98
N PRO A 315 -7.62 -8.31 11.63
CA PRO A 315 -8.46 -9.21 10.82
C PRO A 315 -8.09 -10.69 10.98
N TRP A 316 -6.84 -11.02 11.24
CA TRP A 316 -6.42 -12.39 11.49
C TRP A 316 -7.06 -12.99 12.74
N LEU A 317 -7.14 -12.20 13.82
CA LEU A 317 -7.64 -12.65 15.12
C LEU A 317 -9.18 -12.58 15.23
N MET A 318 -9.79 -11.61 14.54
CA MET A 318 -11.24 -11.41 14.51
C MET A 318 -11.75 -11.26 13.06
N PRO A 319 -11.72 -12.34 12.25
CA PRO A 319 -11.83 -12.28 10.79
C PRO A 319 -13.18 -11.81 10.25
N SER A 320 -14.28 -11.95 11.00
CA SER A 320 -15.60 -11.44 10.63
C SER A 320 -15.91 -10.04 11.17
N TYR A 321 -14.99 -9.46 11.95
CA TYR A 321 -15.20 -8.21 12.67
C TYR A 321 -14.31 -7.08 12.10
N TRP A 322 -12.98 -7.17 12.23
CA TRP A 322 -12.06 -6.13 11.80
C TRP A 322 -11.72 -6.22 10.30
N GLN A 323 -11.76 -5.07 9.60
CA GLN A 323 -11.42 -5.02 8.17
C GLN A 323 -9.93 -4.74 7.93
N PHE A 324 -9.31 -3.86 8.73
CA PHE A 324 -7.95 -3.38 8.50
C PHE A 324 -7.11 -3.44 9.77
N PRO A 325 -5.86 -3.90 9.70
CA PRO A 325 -4.89 -3.74 10.78
C PRO A 325 -4.37 -2.29 10.78
N THR A 326 -4.48 -1.60 11.92
CA THR A 326 -4.19 -0.17 12.00
C THR A 326 -3.30 0.22 13.17
N VAL A 327 -2.64 -0.76 13.81
CA VAL A 327 -1.83 -0.48 14.99
C VAL A 327 -0.41 -0.02 14.64
N SER A 328 0.17 -0.49 13.53
CA SER A 328 1.42 0.07 13.02
C SER A 328 1.14 1.46 12.45
N MET A 329 1.67 2.46 13.14
CA MET A 329 1.39 3.86 12.84
C MET A 329 1.92 4.25 11.46
N GLY A 330 1.17 5.06 10.72
CA GLY A 330 1.48 5.45 9.35
C GLY A 330 0.94 4.52 8.26
N LEU A 331 0.83 3.20 8.50
CA LEU A 331 0.32 2.26 7.51
C LEU A 331 -1.16 2.50 7.19
N GLY A 332 -1.98 2.80 8.20
CA GLY A 332 -3.41 3.09 8.01
C GLY A 332 -3.67 4.20 6.98
N PRO A 333 -3.08 5.39 7.13
CA PRO A 333 -3.22 6.50 6.18
C PRO A 333 -2.84 6.15 4.74
N ILE A 334 -1.65 5.61 4.50
CA ILE A 334 -1.20 5.30 3.14
C ILE A 334 -2.05 4.18 2.51
N MET A 335 -2.31 3.08 3.24
CA MET A 335 -3.16 2.00 2.75
C MET A 335 -4.57 2.50 2.40
N ALA A 336 -5.12 3.44 3.16
CA ALA A 336 -6.44 4.00 2.89
C ALA A 336 -6.49 4.88 1.63
N ILE A 337 -5.43 5.63 1.33
CA ILE A 337 -5.30 6.39 0.08
C ILE A 337 -5.38 5.43 -1.11
N TYR A 338 -4.57 4.38 -1.10
CA TYR A 338 -4.56 3.39 -2.17
C TYR A 338 -5.82 2.53 -2.21
N GLN A 339 -6.48 2.29 -1.07
CA GLN A 339 -7.80 1.65 -1.01
C GLN A 339 -8.88 2.50 -1.68
N ALA A 340 -8.88 3.81 -1.44
CA ALA A 340 -9.80 4.75 -2.09
C ALA A 340 -9.54 4.85 -3.60
N ARG A 341 -8.27 4.85 -4.01
CA ARG A 341 -7.84 4.79 -5.41
C ARG A 341 -8.28 3.48 -6.07
N PHE A 342 -8.06 2.35 -5.41
CA PHE A 342 -8.45 1.04 -5.92
C PHE A 342 -9.97 0.90 -6.07
N MET A 343 -10.76 1.52 -5.20
CA MET A 343 -12.21 1.61 -5.37
C MET A 343 -12.59 2.34 -6.68
N LYS A 344 -11.94 3.48 -6.98
CA LYS A 344 -12.12 4.20 -8.25
C LYS A 344 -11.65 3.37 -9.46
N TYR A 345 -10.52 2.66 -9.33
CA TYR A 345 -10.02 1.73 -10.33
C TYR A 345 -11.05 0.66 -10.70
N LEU A 346 -11.69 0.03 -9.72
CA LEU A 346 -12.73 -0.96 -9.95
C LEU A 346 -13.97 -0.35 -10.63
N GLN A 347 -14.37 0.86 -10.22
CA GLN A 347 -15.49 1.61 -10.81
C GLN A 347 -15.20 1.99 -12.27
N ASN A 348 -14.02 2.55 -12.56
CA ASN A 348 -13.61 2.96 -13.90
C ASN A 348 -13.50 1.78 -14.87
N ARG A 349 -13.22 0.59 -14.35
CA ARG A 349 -13.21 -0.66 -15.11
C ARG A 349 -14.58 -1.36 -15.13
N SER A 350 -15.64 -0.74 -14.61
CA SER A 350 -16.99 -1.29 -14.53
C SER A 350 -17.10 -2.65 -13.83
N LEU A 351 -16.18 -2.92 -12.88
CA LEU A 351 -16.17 -4.14 -12.08
C LEU A 351 -17.06 -4.04 -10.85
N ILE A 352 -17.30 -2.83 -10.36
CA ILE A 352 -18.26 -2.51 -9.30
C ILE A 352 -19.05 -1.25 -9.66
N GLU A 353 -20.27 -1.14 -9.13
CA GLU A 353 -21.08 0.07 -9.25
C GLU A 353 -20.62 1.17 -8.30
N ASP A 354 -20.80 2.43 -8.70
CA ASP A 354 -20.61 3.57 -7.81
C ASP A 354 -21.82 3.72 -6.87
N GLN A 355 -21.64 3.30 -5.63
CA GLN A 355 -22.65 3.41 -4.57
C GLN A 355 -22.42 4.65 -3.68
N ASN A 356 -21.62 5.61 -4.13
CA ASN A 356 -21.22 6.80 -3.36
C ASN A 356 -20.63 6.42 -1.98
N ARG A 357 -19.75 5.43 -1.97
CA ARG A 357 -19.05 4.91 -0.78
C ARG A 357 -17.87 5.81 -0.43
N LYS A 358 -17.55 5.88 0.85
CA LYS A 358 -16.37 6.60 1.35
C LYS A 358 -15.40 5.64 2.05
N VAL A 359 -14.14 6.04 2.04
CA VAL A 359 -13.07 5.49 2.88
C VAL A 359 -12.79 6.53 3.97
N TRP A 360 -13.05 6.17 5.23
CA TRP A 360 -12.82 7.00 6.40
C TRP A 360 -11.58 6.52 7.16
N VAL A 361 -10.71 7.43 7.52
CA VAL A 361 -9.46 7.10 8.21
C VAL A 361 -9.34 7.90 9.48
N PHE A 362 -9.19 7.22 10.61
CA PHE A 362 -8.97 7.84 11.92
C PHE A 362 -7.53 7.66 12.34
N LEU A 363 -6.86 8.78 12.57
CA LEU A 363 -5.44 8.81 12.95
C LEU A 363 -5.16 9.90 13.98
N GLY A 364 -4.05 9.82 14.68
CA GLY A 364 -3.60 10.82 15.63
C GLY A 364 -2.73 11.90 14.98
N ASP A 365 -2.66 13.05 15.60
CA ASP A 365 -1.76 14.14 15.19
C ASP A 365 -0.28 13.76 15.31
N GLY A 366 0.10 12.96 16.30
CA GLY A 366 1.46 12.42 16.42
C GLY A 366 1.79 11.34 15.40
N GLU A 367 0.80 10.65 14.84
CA GLU A 367 0.98 9.65 13.77
C GLU A 367 1.40 10.30 12.44
N MET A 368 1.19 11.61 12.30
CA MET A 368 1.63 12.38 11.13
C MET A 368 3.16 12.60 11.08
N ASP A 369 3.89 12.23 12.13
CA ASP A 369 5.35 12.20 12.12
C ASP A 369 5.91 11.01 11.30
N GLU A 370 5.10 9.95 11.05
CA GLU A 370 5.49 8.83 10.20
C GLU A 370 5.50 9.24 8.72
N PRO A 371 6.58 8.96 7.98
CA PRO A 371 6.66 9.28 6.54
C PRO A 371 5.52 8.67 5.73
N GLU A 372 5.06 7.47 6.09
CA GLU A 372 3.96 6.78 5.43
C GLU A 372 2.64 7.55 5.53
N SER A 373 2.41 8.26 6.64
CA SER A 373 1.20 9.08 6.82
C SER A 373 1.09 10.21 5.80
N THR A 374 2.22 10.70 5.31
CA THR A 374 2.30 11.85 4.39
C THR A 374 2.73 11.47 2.97
N GLY A 375 3.25 10.26 2.79
CA GLY A 375 3.94 9.85 1.56
C GLY A 375 3.09 9.88 0.27
N ALA A 376 1.76 9.74 0.38
CA ALA A 376 0.86 9.67 -0.77
C ALA A 376 -0.23 10.76 -0.80
N ILE A 377 -0.17 11.79 0.04
CA ILE A 377 -1.22 12.82 0.10
C ILE A 377 -1.35 13.61 -1.21
N SER A 378 -0.25 13.86 -1.92
CA SER A 378 -0.27 14.54 -3.22
C SER A 378 -0.91 13.66 -4.30
N LEU A 379 -0.68 12.35 -4.28
CA LEU A 379 -1.35 11.40 -5.17
C LEU A 379 -2.86 11.43 -4.98
N ALA A 380 -3.34 11.43 -3.74
CA ALA A 380 -4.76 11.47 -3.43
C ALA A 380 -5.47 12.69 -4.04
N ALA A 381 -4.82 13.86 -3.99
CA ALA A 381 -5.35 15.09 -4.59
C ALA A 381 -5.27 15.06 -6.13
N ARG A 382 -4.14 14.62 -6.69
CA ARG A 382 -3.94 14.51 -8.15
C ARG A 382 -4.99 13.59 -8.79
N GLU A 383 -5.32 12.48 -8.14
CA GLU A 383 -6.34 11.53 -8.60
C GLU A 383 -7.76 11.90 -8.15
N LYS A 384 -7.94 13.06 -7.51
CA LYS A 384 -9.24 13.60 -7.10
C LYS A 384 -10.06 12.60 -6.28
N LEU A 385 -9.43 11.97 -5.29
CA LEU A 385 -10.08 10.94 -4.47
C LEU A 385 -11.12 11.54 -3.52
N ASP A 386 -12.21 12.02 -4.06
CA ASP A 386 -13.33 12.60 -3.30
C ASP A 386 -14.10 11.57 -2.45
N ASN A 387 -13.77 10.30 -2.61
CA ASN A 387 -14.25 9.21 -1.77
C ASN A 387 -13.36 8.96 -0.52
N LEU A 388 -12.35 9.78 -0.26
CA LEU A 388 -11.43 9.66 0.87
C LEU A 388 -11.64 10.79 1.89
N VAL A 389 -11.76 10.41 3.17
CA VAL A 389 -11.88 11.35 4.30
C VAL A 389 -10.93 10.96 5.42
N PHE A 390 -9.96 11.83 5.73
CA PHE A 390 -9.12 11.72 6.93
C PHE A 390 -9.77 12.47 8.09
N VAL A 391 -9.79 11.86 9.26
CA VAL A 391 -10.22 12.49 10.52
C VAL A 391 -9.06 12.43 11.49
N ILE A 392 -8.34 13.53 11.63
CA ILE A 392 -7.17 13.62 12.50
C ILE A 392 -7.61 14.08 13.87
N ASN A 393 -7.43 13.19 14.85
CA ASN A 393 -7.69 13.45 16.26
C ASN A 393 -6.55 14.30 16.85
N CYS A 394 -6.68 15.62 16.73
CA CYS A 394 -5.67 16.58 17.18
C CYS A 394 -5.80 16.80 18.69
N ASN A 395 -5.33 15.83 19.48
CA ASN A 395 -5.31 15.95 20.94
C ASN A 395 -4.04 16.64 21.48
N LEU A 396 -3.14 17.06 20.59
CA LEU A 396 -1.92 17.85 20.80
C LEU A 396 -0.80 17.09 21.54
N GLN A 397 -0.97 15.81 21.85
CA GLN A 397 -0.04 15.04 22.67
C GLN A 397 0.34 13.70 22.03
N ARG A 398 1.61 13.37 22.07
CA ARG A 398 2.13 12.01 21.85
C ARG A 398 2.42 11.32 23.21
N LEU A 399 3.33 10.36 23.25
CA LEU A 399 3.59 9.56 24.47
C LEU A 399 4.20 10.38 25.61
N ASP A 400 5.21 11.17 25.30
CA ASP A 400 6.05 11.83 26.31
C ASP A 400 5.68 13.31 26.55
N GLY A 401 4.84 13.89 25.68
CA GLY A 401 4.52 15.30 25.77
C GLY A 401 3.73 15.82 24.57
N PRO A 402 3.73 17.13 24.33
CA PRO A 402 3.04 17.74 23.19
C PRO A 402 3.69 17.32 21.86
N VAL A 403 2.89 17.23 20.80
CA VAL A 403 3.37 16.94 19.44
C VAL A 403 4.24 18.10 18.94
N ARG A 404 3.77 19.35 19.12
CA ARG A 404 4.50 20.57 18.74
C ARG A 404 4.40 21.60 19.88
N GLY A 405 5.16 21.41 20.97
CA GLY A 405 5.04 22.23 22.18
C GLY A 405 5.12 23.75 21.94
N ASN A 406 6.08 24.20 21.15
CA ASN A 406 6.33 25.60 20.78
C ASN A 406 5.67 26.00 19.43
N GLY A 407 4.88 25.13 18.83
CA GLY A 407 4.21 25.34 17.56
C GLY A 407 2.71 25.05 17.64
N LYS A 408 2.09 24.87 16.48
CA LYS A 408 0.69 24.51 16.33
C LYS A 408 0.54 23.42 15.27
N ILE A 409 0.38 22.19 15.69
CA ILE A 409 0.29 21.04 14.78
C ILE A 409 -0.87 21.16 13.79
N ILE A 410 -2.03 21.71 14.22
CA ILE A 410 -3.19 21.90 13.34
C ILE A 410 -2.85 22.84 12.19
N GLN A 411 -2.14 23.96 12.49
CA GLN A 411 -1.75 24.92 11.47
C GLN A 411 -0.66 24.36 10.53
N GLU A 412 0.25 23.55 11.04
CA GLU A 412 1.25 22.84 10.25
C GLU A 412 0.58 21.88 9.25
N MET A 413 -0.34 21.04 9.76
CA MET A 413 -1.11 20.10 8.91
C MET A 413 -2.03 20.82 7.92
N GLU A 414 -2.69 21.93 8.31
CA GLU A 414 -3.49 22.72 7.37
C GLU A 414 -2.65 23.15 6.17
N GLY A 415 -1.44 23.68 6.42
CA GLY A 415 -0.53 24.09 5.34
C GLY A 415 -0.12 22.91 4.44
N LEU A 416 0.20 21.77 5.05
CA LEU A 416 0.60 20.55 4.34
C LEU A 416 -0.53 20.04 3.42
N PHE A 417 -1.73 19.84 3.94
CA PHE A 417 -2.85 19.29 3.17
C PHE A 417 -3.39 20.27 2.12
N ARG A 418 -3.48 21.58 2.44
CA ARG A 418 -3.86 22.59 1.44
C ARG A 418 -2.83 22.66 0.31
N GLY A 419 -1.53 22.63 0.64
CA GLY A 419 -0.45 22.59 -0.35
C GLY A 419 -0.52 21.37 -1.27
N ALA A 420 -0.97 20.24 -0.75
CA ALA A 420 -1.21 19.03 -1.53
C ALA A 420 -2.53 19.06 -2.34
N GLY A 421 -3.41 20.05 -2.17
CA GLY A 421 -4.68 20.17 -2.91
C GLY A 421 -5.89 19.51 -2.22
N TRP A 422 -5.82 19.23 -0.93
CA TRP A 422 -6.95 18.68 -0.16
C TRP A 422 -7.93 19.76 0.28
N ASN A 423 -9.20 19.37 0.41
CA ASN A 423 -10.20 20.12 1.17
C ASN A 423 -9.92 19.96 2.66
N VAL A 424 -9.63 21.08 3.36
CA VAL A 424 -9.27 21.06 4.79
C VAL A 424 -10.39 21.68 5.61
N ILE A 425 -10.90 20.94 6.59
CA ILE A 425 -11.93 21.38 7.53
C ILE A 425 -11.37 21.35 8.95
N LYS A 426 -11.20 22.50 9.57
CA LYS A 426 -10.79 22.64 10.97
C LYS A 426 -12.01 22.65 11.88
N VAL A 427 -11.97 21.83 12.95
CA VAL A 427 -12.97 21.74 14.00
C VAL A 427 -12.28 21.99 15.35
N ILE A 428 -12.05 23.25 15.66
CA ILE A 428 -11.19 23.68 16.77
C ILE A 428 -11.98 24.00 18.04
N TRP A 429 -13.05 24.80 17.89
CA TRP A 429 -13.82 25.35 19.00
C TRP A 429 -15.23 24.77 19.02
N GLY A 430 -15.69 24.38 20.22
CA GLY A 430 -17.06 23.93 20.45
C GLY A 430 -18.06 25.10 20.52
N SER A 431 -19.35 24.78 20.47
CA SER A 431 -20.44 25.76 20.37
C SER A 431 -20.46 26.81 21.49
N TYR A 432 -19.93 26.53 22.68
CA TYR A 432 -19.85 27.52 23.76
C TYR A 432 -18.90 28.68 23.45
N TRP A 433 -17.97 28.53 22.53
CA TRP A 433 -17.09 29.60 22.04
C TRP A 433 -17.79 30.55 21.05
N ASP A 434 -18.87 30.12 20.39
CA ASP A 434 -19.54 30.88 19.35
C ASP A 434 -20.00 32.24 19.86
N THR A 435 -20.63 32.30 21.06
CA THR A 435 -21.10 33.56 21.69
C THR A 435 -19.93 34.52 22.01
N LEU A 436 -18.76 33.98 22.38
CA LEU A 436 -17.60 34.82 22.67
C LEU A 436 -16.99 35.37 21.38
N LEU A 437 -16.90 34.54 20.32
CA LEU A 437 -16.43 34.96 18.99
C LEU A 437 -17.38 36.00 18.35
N GLU A 438 -18.70 35.88 18.52
CA GLU A 438 -19.69 36.88 18.05
C GLU A 438 -19.54 38.23 18.75
N LYS A 439 -19.12 38.23 20.02
CA LYS A 439 -18.88 39.45 20.80
C LYS A 439 -17.50 40.08 20.52
N ASP A 440 -16.59 39.37 19.93
CA ASP A 440 -15.23 39.83 19.58
C ASP A 440 -15.25 40.75 18.36
N LYS A 441 -15.71 41.97 18.53
CA LYS A 441 -15.78 42.96 17.42
C LYS A 441 -14.43 43.50 16.96
N THR A 442 -13.41 43.34 17.78
CA THR A 442 -12.06 43.83 17.50
C THR A 442 -11.14 42.75 16.91
N GLY A 443 -11.57 41.49 16.88
CA GLY A 443 -10.74 40.34 16.48
C GLY A 443 -9.64 39.98 17.50
N LEU A 444 -9.68 40.58 18.70
CA LEU A 444 -8.63 40.38 19.71
C LEU A 444 -8.64 38.96 20.30
N LEU A 445 -9.84 38.35 20.42
CA LEU A 445 -9.97 36.96 20.84
C LEU A 445 -9.36 36.01 19.79
N MET A 446 -9.64 36.22 18.49
CA MET A 446 -9.02 35.48 17.41
C MET A 446 -7.50 35.65 17.42
N LYS A 447 -7.00 36.88 17.59
CA LYS A 447 -5.56 37.14 17.74
C LYS A 447 -4.97 36.35 18.91
N ARG A 448 -5.62 36.35 20.09
CA ARG A 448 -5.13 35.57 21.24
C ARG A 448 -5.13 34.07 20.97
N MET A 449 -6.13 33.54 20.28
CA MET A 449 -6.18 32.15 19.84
C MET A 449 -5.02 31.81 18.88
N GLU A 450 -4.66 32.76 18.02
CA GLU A 450 -3.54 32.57 17.09
C GLU A 450 -2.15 32.65 17.79
N GLU A 451 -2.00 33.47 18.80
CA GLU A 451 -0.76 33.62 19.56
C GLU A 451 -0.39 32.38 20.38
N CYS A 452 -1.41 31.65 20.91
CA CYS A 452 -1.17 30.49 21.77
C CYS A 452 -0.51 29.33 21.03
N VAL A 453 0.49 28.72 21.62
CA VAL A 453 1.11 27.48 21.16
C VAL A 453 0.43 26.25 21.79
N ASP A 454 0.67 25.07 21.23
CA ASP A 454 0.03 23.82 21.69
C ASP A 454 0.34 23.47 23.13
N GLY A 455 1.55 23.79 23.63
CA GLY A 455 1.94 23.61 25.02
C GLY A 455 1.10 24.48 25.98
N GLU A 456 0.75 25.73 25.59
CA GLU A 456 -0.15 26.58 26.38
C GLU A 456 -1.58 25.99 26.39
N TYR A 457 -2.10 25.53 25.22
CA TYR A 457 -3.41 24.89 25.13
C TYR A 457 -3.54 23.64 25.98
N GLN A 458 -2.48 22.86 26.09
CA GLN A 458 -2.40 21.72 27.01
C GLN A 458 -2.48 22.19 28.46
N ALA A 459 -1.66 23.17 28.84
CA ALA A 459 -1.63 23.73 30.19
C ALA A 459 -2.97 24.35 30.62
N PHE A 460 -3.68 25.06 29.74
CA PHE A 460 -4.98 25.63 29.98
C PHE A 460 -6.01 24.57 30.41
N LYS A 461 -5.99 23.40 29.81
CA LYS A 461 -6.91 22.33 30.20
C LYS A 461 -6.49 21.62 31.49
N ALA A 462 -5.20 21.33 31.65
CA ALA A 462 -4.69 20.63 32.81
C ALA A 462 -4.80 21.45 34.12
N LYS A 463 -4.63 22.79 34.06
CA LYS A 463 -4.55 23.67 35.23
C LYS A 463 -5.90 24.31 35.63
N GLY A 464 -6.96 24.15 34.84
CA GLY A 464 -8.33 24.55 35.18
C GLY A 464 -8.70 26.01 34.83
N GLY A 465 -9.99 26.38 35.09
CA GLY A 465 -10.61 27.62 34.62
C GLY A 465 -9.97 28.90 35.18
N ALA A 466 -9.59 28.93 36.48
CA ALA A 466 -8.90 30.07 37.07
C ALA A 466 -7.57 30.38 36.34
N TYR A 467 -6.83 29.32 35.93
CA TYR A 467 -5.60 29.49 35.15
C TYR A 467 -5.90 30.02 33.75
N VAL A 468 -6.95 29.54 33.09
CA VAL A 468 -7.41 30.03 31.78
C VAL A 468 -7.81 31.52 31.88
N ARG A 469 -8.58 31.87 32.89
CA ARG A 469 -8.96 33.26 33.13
C ARG A 469 -7.76 34.19 33.21
N SER A 470 -6.73 33.80 34.00
CA SER A 470 -5.59 34.65 34.27
C SER A 470 -4.56 34.67 33.11
N HIS A 471 -4.34 33.54 32.42
CA HIS A 471 -3.24 33.39 31.44
C HIS A 471 -3.71 33.41 29.99
N PHE A 472 -4.93 33.03 29.65
CA PHE A 472 -5.51 33.17 28.33
C PHE A 472 -6.24 34.51 28.18
N PHE A 473 -7.33 34.70 28.93
CA PHE A 473 -8.13 35.94 28.84
C PHE A 473 -7.43 37.12 29.53
N GLY A 474 -6.69 36.87 30.58
CA GLY A 474 -5.98 37.91 31.35
C GLY A 474 -4.81 38.56 30.65
N LYS A 475 -4.38 38.09 29.44
CA LYS A 475 -3.35 38.69 28.66
C LYS A 475 -3.73 40.09 28.15
N TYR A 476 -5.02 40.29 27.87
CA TYR A 476 -5.58 41.56 27.41
C TYR A 476 -6.73 41.95 28.30
N PRO A 477 -6.84 43.24 28.76
CA PRO A 477 -7.92 43.70 29.60
C PRO A 477 -9.30 43.44 28.98
N GLU A 478 -9.47 43.70 27.68
CA GLU A 478 -10.73 43.58 26.94
C GLU A 478 -11.22 42.12 26.92
N LEU A 479 -10.33 41.17 26.86
CA LEU A 479 -10.69 39.73 26.92
C LEU A 479 -11.05 39.30 28.33
N ARG A 480 -10.49 39.91 29.35
CA ARG A 480 -10.90 39.70 30.75
C ARG A 480 -12.33 40.19 30.98
N ASP A 481 -12.66 41.34 30.41
CA ASP A 481 -14.02 41.92 30.52
C ASP A 481 -15.03 41.05 29.76
N LEU A 482 -14.67 40.49 28.61
CA LEU A 482 -15.51 39.58 27.82
C LEU A 482 -16.02 38.38 28.64
N VAL A 483 -15.23 37.89 29.62
CA VAL A 483 -15.57 36.73 30.46
C VAL A 483 -15.87 37.11 31.93
N SER A 484 -16.09 38.39 32.22
CA SER A 484 -16.34 38.89 33.58
C SER A 484 -17.52 38.24 34.27
N ASN A 485 -18.58 37.93 33.55
CA ASN A 485 -19.81 37.27 34.04
C ASN A 485 -19.76 35.73 34.05
N MET A 486 -18.63 35.11 33.68
CA MET A 486 -18.45 33.64 33.65
C MET A 486 -17.72 33.20 34.92
N THR A 487 -18.15 32.09 35.52
CA THR A 487 -17.40 31.44 36.60
C THR A 487 -16.16 30.76 36.03
N ASP A 488 -15.20 30.37 36.89
CA ASP A 488 -14.05 29.59 36.44
C ASP A 488 -14.44 28.21 35.88
N ASP A 489 -15.54 27.65 36.42
CA ASP A 489 -16.12 26.40 35.92
C ASP A 489 -16.73 26.56 34.53
N ASP A 490 -17.42 27.70 34.27
CA ASP A 490 -17.92 28.01 32.92
C ASP A 490 -16.79 28.16 31.90
N ILE A 491 -15.72 28.84 32.28
CA ILE A 491 -14.51 28.98 31.44
C ILE A 491 -13.87 27.63 31.17
N TRP A 492 -13.79 26.75 32.18
CA TRP A 492 -13.25 25.40 32.01
C TRP A 492 -14.12 24.51 31.12
N LYS A 493 -15.43 24.73 31.07
CA LYS A 493 -16.42 24.08 30.20
C LYS A 493 -16.32 24.51 28.72
N LEU A 494 -15.63 25.60 28.39
CA LEU A 494 -15.37 26.01 27.02
C LEU A 494 -14.59 24.92 26.32
N ASN A 495 -15.29 24.08 25.55
CA ASN A 495 -14.78 22.82 25.04
C ASN A 495 -14.13 22.96 23.66
N ARG A 496 -13.37 21.94 23.25
CA ARG A 496 -12.79 21.82 21.90
C ARG A 496 -13.84 21.29 20.93
N GLY A 497 -13.74 21.69 19.65
CA GLY A 497 -14.70 21.34 18.61
C GLY A 497 -14.88 19.85 18.37
N GLY A 498 -13.80 19.05 18.48
CA GLY A 498 -13.85 17.60 18.32
C GLY A 498 -14.63 16.85 19.43
N HIS A 499 -15.03 17.57 20.52
CA HIS A 499 -15.93 17.04 21.55
C HIS A 499 -17.38 17.53 21.39
N ASP A 500 -17.64 18.37 20.38
CA ASP A 500 -18.94 18.93 20.10
C ASP A 500 -19.63 18.18 18.96
N PRO A 501 -20.71 17.40 19.19
CA PRO A 501 -21.35 16.59 18.17
C PRO A 501 -21.95 17.41 17.03
N HIS A 502 -22.39 18.66 17.26
CA HIS A 502 -22.92 19.52 16.20
C HIS A 502 -21.80 19.97 15.24
N LYS A 503 -20.68 20.41 15.79
CA LYS A 503 -19.50 20.82 15.01
C LYS A 503 -18.94 19.64 14.19
N VAL A 504 -18.85 18.47 14.81
CA VAL A 504 -18.40 17.23 14.15
C VAL A 504 -19.39 16.81 13.06
N TYR A 505 -20.69 16.85 13.34
CA TYR A 505 -21.71 16.51 12.33
C TYR A 505 -21.63 17.43 11.11
N ALA A 506 -21.53 18.76 11.30
CA ALA A 506 -21.40 19.72 10.21
C ALA A 506 -20.15 19.44 9.36
N ALA A 507 -19.01 19.13 9.99
CA ALA A 507 -17.78 18.77 9.29
C ALA A 507 -17.91 17.46 8.49
N TYR A 508 -18.51 16.42 9.06
CA TYR A 508 -18.72 15.14 8.36
C TYR A 508 -19.71 15.28 7.20
N HIS A 509 -20.78 16.09 7.40
CA HIS A 509 -21.74 16.38 6.33
C HIS A 509 -21.05 17.10 5.16
N ALA A 510 -20.20 18.09 5.45
CA ALA A 510 -19.44 18.79 4.43
C ALA A 510 -18.47 17.83 3.69
N ALA A 511 -17.74 16.97 4.41
CA ALA A 511 -16.85 15.97 3.85
C ALA A 511 -17.57 14.92 2.99
N GLN A 512 -18.76 14.45 3.45
CA GLN A 512 -19.57 13.47 2.71
C GLN A 512 -20.01 14.00 1.34
N ASN A 513 -20.31 15.29 1.26
CA ASN A 513 -20.85 15.93 0.05
C ASN A 513 -19.78 16.61 -0.81
N HIS A 514 -18.54 16.72 -0.32
CA HIS A 514 -17.45 17.31 -1.08
C HIS A 514 -17.08 16.44 -2.30
N LYS A 515 -16.80 17.11 -3.44
CA LYS A 515 -16.44 16.48 -4.72
C LYS A 515 -15.14 17.06 -5.27
N GLY A 516 -14.41 16.25 -6.02
CA GLY A 516 -13.25 16.65 -6.80
C GLY A 516 -11.91 16.67 -6.06
N SER A 517 -11.89 16.47 -4.72
CA SER A 517 -10.65 16.28 -3.96
C SER A 517 -10.91 15.53 -2.67
N PRO A 518 -9.89 14.88 -2.08
CA PRO A 518 -10.00 14.27 -0.76
C PRO A 518 -10.22 15.32 0.33
N THR A 519 -10.81 14.92 1.45
CA THR A 519 -11.07 15.82 2.60
C THR A 519 -10.27 15.39 3.82
N VAL A 520 -9.66 16.35 4.52
CA VAL A 520 -9.11 16.15 5.86
C VAL A 520 -9.87 17.01 6.88
N ILE A 521 -10.25 16.39 7.98
CA ILE A 521 -10.88 17.04 9.14
C ILE A 521 -9.86 17.09 10.27
N LEU A 522 -9.43 18.29 10.64
CA LEU A 522 -8.50 18.54 11.75
C LEU A 522 -9.33 18.82 13.01
N ALA A 523 -9.62 17.77 13.79
CA ALA A 523 -10.50 17.83 14.92
C ALA A 523 -9.71 18.03 16.23
N LYS A 524 -9.73 19.25 16.80
CA LYS A 524 -9.09 19.54 18.08
C LYS A 524 -9.85 18.88 19.22
N THR A 525 -9.14 18.05 20.00
CA THR A 525 -9.68 17.32 21.14
C THR A 525 -8.79 17.49 22.38
N ILE A 526 -9.07 16.72 23.40
CA ILE A 526 -8.32 16.69 24.65
C ILE A 526 -7.94 15.24 24.94
N LYS A 527 -6.64 14.93 25.06
CA LYS A 527 -6.19 13.59 25.41
C LYS A 527 -6.66 13.21 26.80
N GLY A 528 -7.25 12.01 26.93
CA GLY A 528 -7.81 11.56 28.21
C GLY A 528 -9.06 12.32 28.64
N TYR A 529 -9.84 12.86 27.71
CA TYR A 529 -11.07 13.61 28.01
C TYR A 529 -12.01 12.84 28.94
N GLY A 530 -12.34 13.44 30.08
CA GLY A 530 -13.17 12.84 31.11
C GLY A 530 -12.44 12.09 32.21
N MET A 531 -11.15 11.85 32.10
CA MET A 531 -10.35 11.10 33.08
C MET A 531 -9.95 11.95 34.31
N GLY A 532 -10.46 13.16 34.43
CA GLY A 532 -10.21 14.02 35.58
C GLY A 532 -8.76 14.49 35.74
N LYS A 533 -8.38 14.83 36.97
CA LYS A 533 -7.05 15.34 37.28
C LYS A 533 -5.92 14.33 37.02
N SER A 534 -6.21 13.05 37.07
CA SER A 534 -5.22 11.98 36.91
C SER A 534 -4.85 11.72 35.47
N GLY A 535 -5.69 12.15 34.48
CA GLY A 535 -5.51 11.76 33.09
C GLY A 535 -5.80 12.82 32.04
N GLU A 536 -6.51 13.91 32.36
CA GLU A 536 -6.96 14.85 31.32
C GLU A 536 -5.87 15.87 31.00
N SER A 537 -5.31 15.78 29.77
CA SER A 537 -4.30 16.71 29.24
C SER A 537 -2.93 16.73 29.94
N ILE A 538 -2.61 15.74 30.77
CA ILE A 538 -1.29 15.62 31.41
C ILE A 538 -0.34 14.76 30.58
N ASN A 539 0.98 14.94 30.72
CA ASN A 539 1.96 14.21 29.89
C ASN A 539 1.96 12.70 30.11
N THR A 540 1.63 12.23 31.33
CA THR A 540 1.55 10.80 31.66
C THR A 540 0.26 10.12 31.22
N THR A 541 -0.68 10.84 30.59
CA THR A 541 -2.01 10.35 30.23
C THR A 541 -1.99 9.09 29.37
N HIS A 542 -1.03 8.98 28.47
CA HIS A 542 -0.93 7.79 27.59
C HIS A 542 -0.63 6.52 28.37
N GLN A 543 0.17 6.63 29.43
CA GLN A 543 0.57 5.50 30.28
C GLN A 543 -0.42 5.25 31.42
N GLN A 544 -1.48 6.08 31.57
CA GLN A 544 -2.44 5.95 32.64
C GLN A 544 -3.31 4.70 32.45
N LYS A 545 -2.86 3.61 33.01
CA LYS A 545 -3.52 2.28 32.99
C LYS A 545 -4.37 2.01 34.22
N LYS A 546 -4.15 2.79 35.28
CA LYS A 546 -4.74 2.62 36.61
C LYS A 546 -5.42 3.92 37.00
N LEU A 547 -6.70 4.05 36.61
CA LEU A 547 -7.56 5.02 37.27
C LEU A 547 -7.84 4.48 38.66
N ASP A 548 -7.69 5.30 39.69
CA ASP A 548 -8.07 4.93 41.04
C ASP A 548 -9.60 4.97 41.22
N LEU A 549 -10.07 4.58 42.37
CA LEU A 549 -11.49 4.53 42.64
C LEU A 549 -12.15 5.92 42.64
N ASN A 550 -11.42 6.96 43.07
CA ASN A 550 -11.89 8.33 43.04
C ASN A 550 -12.01 8.86 41.61
N ASP A 551 -11.07 8.52 40.76
CA ASP A 551 -11.13 8.81 39.32
C ASP A 551 -12.34 8.16 38.65
N MET A 552 -12.66 6.91 39.05
CA MET A 552 -13.84 6.20 38.51
C MET A 552 -15.18 6.79 39.05
N TYR A 553 -15.24 7.23 40.30
CA TYR A 553 -16.40 7.99 40.83
C TYR A 553 -16.55 9.31 40.06
N TYR A 554 -15.48 10.08 39.92
CA TYR A 554 -15.49 11.31 39.13
C TYR A 554 -15.98 11.08 37.70
N PHE A 555 -15.51 10.01 37.08
CA PHE A 555 -15.87 9.64 35.68
C PHE A 555 -17.37 9.31 35.59
N ARG A 556 -17.92 8.49 36.53
CA ARG A 556 -19.35 8.18 36.62
C ARG A 556 -20.17 9.45 36.73
N ASP A 557 -19.82 10.32 37.69
CA ASP A 557 -20.60 11.52 38.01
C ASP A 557 -20.55 12.55 36.87
N ARG A 558 -19.38 12.75 36.26
CA ARG A 558 -19.22 13.65 35.12
C ARG A 558 -20.07 13.24 33.92
N PHE A 559 -20.20 11.97 33.67
CA PHE A 559 -20.95 11.43 32.53
C PHE A 559 -22.35 10.94 32.90
N ASN A 560 -22.82 11.18 34.14
CA ASN A 560 -24.14 10.77 34.65
C ASN A 560 -24.44 9.28 34.35
N ILE A 561 -23.49 8.39 34.64
CA ILE A 561 -23.69 6.95 34.46
C ILE A 561 -24.63 6.44 35.58
N PRO A 562 -25.74 5.75 35.22
CA PRO A 562 -26.76 5.37 36.17
C PRO A 562 -26.43 4.10 36.96
N ILE A 563 -25.32 4.10 37.70
CA ILE A 563 -24.83 2.97 38.50
C ILE A 563 -24.53 3.40 39.95
N THR A 564 -24.65 2.43 40.87
CA THR A 564 -24.39 2.61 42.29
C THR A 564 -22.90 2.64 42.59
N ASP A 565 -22.51 3.16 43.77
CA ASP A 565 -21.15 3.16 44.26
C ASP A 565 -20.52 1.76 44.27
N LYS A 566 -21.28 0.76 44.73
CA LYS A 566 -20.86 -0.64 44.72
C LYS A 566 -20.55 -1.17 43.33
N GLN A 567 -21.32 -0.76 42.31
CA GLN A 567 -21.05 -1.15 40.92
C GLN A 567 -19.78 -0.43 40.36
N VAL A 568 -19.51 0.81 40.81
CA VAL A 568 -18.25 1.49 40.50
C VAL A 568 -17.05 0.77 41.12
N GLU A 569 -17.12 0.38 42.40
CA GLU A 569 -16.09 -0.37 43.09
C GLU A 569 -15.74 -1.70 42.42
N ASN A 570 -16.79 -2.37 41.91
CA ASN A 570 -16.67 -3.63 41.17
C ASN A 570 -16.22 -3.42 39.72
N LEU A 571 -16.22 -2.20 39.21
CA LEU A 571 -15.99 -1.89 37.79
C LEU A 571 -17.01 -2.62 36.88
N ASP A 572 -18.29 -2.62 37.30
CA ASP A 572 -19.34 -3.33 36.57
C ASP A 572 -19.57 -2.70 35.20
N PHE A 573 -19.65 -3.55 34.14
CA PHE A 573 -20.15 -3.08 32.85
C PHE A 573 -21.63 -2.76 32.94
N TYR A 574 -22.04 -1.72 32.23
CA TYR A 574 -23.44 -1.30 32.23
C TYR A 574 -24.00 -1.29 30.79
N LYS A 575 -25.05 -2.00 30.58
CA LYS A 575 -25.86 -2.01 29.37
C LYS A 575 -27.33 -1.86 29.79
N PRO A 576 -28.05 -0.84 29.28
CA PRO A 576 -29.50 -0.72 29.48
C PRO A 576 -30.24 -1.96 28.94
N ASP A 577 -31.49 -2.15 29.39
CA ASP A 577 -32.38 -3.19 28.87
C ASP A 577 -32.53 -3.05 27.35
N ASP A 578 -32.67 -4.18 26.64
CA ASP A 578 -32.79 -4.18 25.18
C ASP A 578 -34.01 -3.40 24.65
N LYS A 579 -35.00 -3.12 25.48
CA LYS A 579 -36.20 -2.30 25.18
C LYS A 579 -36.05 -0.82 25.56
N SER A 580 -34.93 -0.45 26.20
CA SER A 580 -34.65 0.95 26.56
C SER A 580 -34.53 1.85 25.32
N GLU A 581 -34.81 3.13 25.48
CA GLU A 581 -34.74 4.12 24.40
C GLU A 581 -33.36 4.18 23.80
N GLU A 582 -32.29 4.10 24.59
CA GLU A 582 -30.91 4.14 24.17
C GLU A 582 -30.58 2.96 23.23
N ILE A 583 -30.95 1.72 23.61
CA ILE A 583 -30.67 0.54 22.83
C ILE A 583 -31.52 0.48 21.54
N GLN A 584 -32.80 0.87 21.64
CA GLN A 584 -33.67 0.97 20.46
C GLN A 584 -33.14 2.03 19.47
N TYR A 585 -32.69 3.19 19.98
CA TYR A 585 -32.07 4.24 19.15
C TYR A 585 -30.84 3.72 18.39
N ILE A 586 -29.90 3.07 19.07
CA ILE A 586 -28.73 2.46 18.44
C ILE A 586 -29.13 1.50 17.32
N LYS A 587 -30.07 0.59 17.60
CA LYS A 587 -30.53 -0.43 16.65
C LYS A 587 -31.19 0.21 15.44
N GLU A 588 -32.05 1.22 15.65
CA GLU A 588 -32.72 1.91 14.54
C GLU A 588 -31.75 2.72 13.67
N ARG A 589 -30.84 3.48 14.27
CA ARG A 589 -29.80 4.21 13.51
C ARG A 589 -28.95 3.25 12.66
N ARG A 590 -28.52 2.14 13.24
CA ARG A 590 -27.74 1.15 12.50
C ARG A 590 -28.55 0.45 11.42
N LYS A 591 -29.83 0.16 11.64
CA LYS A 591 -30.74 -0.38 10.62
C LYS A 591 -30.88 0.58 9.43
N GLN A 592 -31.08 1.88 9.66
CA GLN A 592 -31.14 2.91 8.62
C GLN A 592 -29.85 3.00 7.81
N LEU A 593 -28.69 2.74 8.42
CA LEU A 593 -27.37 2.75 7.79
C LEU A 593 -26.94 1.36 7.28
N GLY A 594 -27.87 0.41 7.15
CA GLY A 594 -27.66 -0.88 6.49
C GLY A 594 -27.16 -1.99 7.39
N GLY A 595 -26.91 -1.76 8.70
CA GLY A 595 -26.45 -2.78 9.64
C GLY A 595 -25.32 -2.33 10.56
N PHE A 596 -24.74 -3.27 11.27
CA PHE A 596 -23.70 -3.00 12.26
C PHE A 596 -22.31 -2.93 11.61
N ILE A 597 -21.41 -2.18 12.21
CA ILE A 597 -19.98 -2.06 11.91
C ILE A 597 -19.17 -2.03 13.22
N PRO A 598 -17.91 -2.51 13.20
CA PRO A 598 -17.20 -3.20 12.12
C PRO A 598 -17.87 -4.51 11.71
N THR A 599 -17.82 -4.85 10.45
CA THR A 599 -18.26 -6.14 9.91
C THR A 599 -17.41 -6.45 8.68
N ARG A 600 -16.87 -7.66 8.60
CA ARG A 600 -15.96 -8.07 7.52
C ARG A 600 -16.51 -9.31 6.80
N ARG A 601 -16.51 -9.27 5.46
CA ARG A 601 -16.75 -10.45 4.63
C ARG A 601 -15.49 -11.28 4.57
N ILE A 602 -15.61 -12.59 4.82
CA ILE A 602 -14.48 -13.53 4.83
C ILE A 602 -14.33 -14.31 3.53
N LYS A 603 -15.38 -14.37 2.71
CA LYS A 603 -15.40 -15.08 1.43
C LYS A 603 -16.28 -14.34 0.42
N THR A 604 -16.02 -14.55 -0.87
CA THR A 604 -16.84 -14.09 -1.99
C THR A 604 -17.03 -15.23 -3.00
N LYS A 605 -17.58 -14.97 -4.19
CA LYS A 605 -17.66 -15.95 -5.26
C LYS A 605 -16.25 -16.39 -5.67
N ALA A 606 -15.92 -17.67 -5.51
CA ALA A 606 -14.63 -18.23 -5.87
C ALA A 606 -14.41 -18.17 -7.40
N LEU A 607 -13.15 -17.96 -7.80
CA LEU A 607 -12.69 -18.12 -9.18
C LEU A 607 -12.19 -19.54 -9.36
N LYS A 608 -12.68 -20.25 -10.39
CA LYS A 608 -12.13 -21.57 -10.74
C LYS A 608 -10.73 -21.39 -11.30
N THR A 609 -9.79 -22.27 -10.93
CA THR A 609 -8.45 -22.28 -11.50
C THR A 609 -8.51 -22.28 -13.03
N PRO A 610 -7.66 -21.54 -13.76
CA PRO A 610 -7.64 -21.56 -15.23
C PRO A 610 -7.43 -22.97 -15.77
N ALA A 611 -7.88 -23.20 -16.99
CA ALA A 611 -7.71 -24.49 -17.65
C ALA A 611 -6.22 -24.88 -17.75
N ALA A 612 -5.93 -26.18 -17.55
CA ALA A 612 -4.55 -26.70 -17.51
C ALA A 612 -3.75 -26.39 -18.78
N GLU A 613 -4.43 -26.26 -19.93
CA GLU A 613 -3.83 -25.97 -21.24
C GLU A 613 -3.07 -24.63 -21.25
N ILE A 614 -3.45 -23.68 -20.41
CA ILE A 614 -2.75 -22.39 -20.25
C ILE A 614 -1.30 -22.60 -19.79
N PHE A 615 -1.07 -23.62 -18.97
CA PHE A 615 0.25 -23.92 -18.37
C PHE A 615 1.04 -24.97 -19.15
N GLU A 616 0.42 -25.73 -20.07
CA GLU A 616 1.03 -26.88 -20.76
C GLU A 616 2.36 -26.55 -21.42
N SER A 617 2.45 -25.43 -22.12
CA SER A 617 3.69 -25.05 -22.80
C SER A 617 4.86 -24.77 -21.84
N SER A 618 4.58 -24.41 -20.58
CA SER A 618 5.60 -24.20 -19.56
C SER A 618 6.18 -25.51 -19.03
N TYR A 619 5.51 -26.65 -19.27
CA TYR A 619 6.01 -27.99 -18.90
C TYR A 619 6.92 -28.61 -19.95
N LEU A 620 6.99 -28.04 -21.15
CA LEU A 620 7.86 -28.49 -22.25
C LEU A 620 9.25 -27.86 -22.10
N ASP A 621 10.23 -28.44 -22.82
CA ASP A 621 11.53 -27.83 -22.91
C ASP A 621 11.53 -26.57 -23.79
N SER A 622 12.49 -25.68 -23.57
CA SER A 622 12.66 -24.46 -24.35
C SER A 622 13.39 -24.68 -25.70
N GLY A 623 13.74 -25.91 -26.05
CA GLY A 623 14.53 -26.24 -27.26
C GLY A 623 15.91 -25.56 -27.20
N ASP A 624 16.25 -24.84 -28.28
CA ASP A 624 17.50 -24.08 -28.35
C ASP A 624 17.40 -22.69 -27.73
N ARG A 625 16.22 -22.29 -27.30
CA ARG A 625 15.95 -20.97 -26.73
C ARG A 625 16.40 -20.89 -25.28
N GLU A 626 17.16 -19.84 -24.97
CA GLU A 626 17.51 -19.46 -23.60
C GLU A 626 16.59 -18.33 -23.16
N LEU A 627 15.94 -18.47 -22.00
CA LEU A 627 15.10 -17.47 -21.40
C LEU A 627 15.29 -17.40 -19.87
N SER A 628 14.90 -16.29 -19.29
CA SER A 628 14.92 -16.11 -17.84
C SER A 628 13.58 -16.55 -17.22
N THR A 629 13.58 -16.81 -15.90
CA THR A 629 12.31 -17.12 -15.21
C THR A 629 11.37 -15.91 -15.16
N THR A 630 11.91 -14.67 -15.21
CA THR A 630 11.08 -13.46 -15.37
C THR A 630 10.33 -13.47 -16.70
N MET A 631 11.02 -13.79 -17.81
CA MET A 631 10.37 -13.90 -19.13
C MET A 631 9.40 -15.08 -19.21
N ALA A 632 9.70 -16.20 -18.54
CA ALA A 632 8.76 -17.31 -18.43
C ALA A 632 7.46 -16.89 -17.72
N LEU A 633 7.55 -16.07 -16.65
CA LEU A 633 6.40 -15.51 -15.94
C LEU A 633 5.59 -14.57 -16.83
N VAL A 634 6.23 -13.66 -17.55
CA VAL A 634 5.55 -12.70 -18.46
C VAL A 634 4.82 -13.45 -19.58
N SER A 635 5.45 -14.47 -20.15
CA SER A 635 4.80 -15.35 -21.15
C SER A 635 3.57 -16.05 -20.59
N MET A 636 3.63 -16.54 -19.35
CA MET A 636 2.49 -17.16 -18.68
C MET A 636 1.36 -16.14 -18.42
N PHE A 637 1.67 -14.92 -17.99
CA PHE A 637 0.66 -13.86 -17.83
C PHE A 637 -0.02 -13.52 -19.16
N THR A 638 0.73 -13.44 -20.24
CA THR A 638 0.20 -13.21 -21.58
C THR A 638 -0.87 -14.24 -21.97
N LYS A 639 -0.67 -15.51 -21.57
CA LYS A 639 -1.64 -16.59 -21.80
C LYS A 639 -2.86 -16.51 -20.89
N ILE A 640 -2.67 -16.20 -19.60
CA ILE A 640 -3.76 -15.99 -18.65
C ILE A 640 -4.66 -14.84 -19.09
N LEU A 641 -4.10 -13.78 -19.68
CA LEU A 641 -4.86 -12.65 -20.22
C LEU A 641 -5.76 -13.01 -21.42
N ARG A 642 -5.63 -14.21 -22.01
CA ARG A 642 -6.53 -14.73 -23.04
C ARG A 642 -7.80 -15.38 -22.45
N ASP A 643 -7.75 -15.76 -21.16
CA ASP A 643 -8.93 -16.27 -20.46
C ASP A 643 -9.85 -15.12 -20.07
N LYS A 644 -11.14 -15.20 -20.49
CA LYS A 644 -12.12 -14.11 -20.30
C LYS A 644 -12.44 -13.80 -18.84
N GLU A 645 -12.46 -14.80 -17.98
CA GLU A 645 -12.77 -14.60 -16.55
C GLU A 645 -11.54 -14.03 -15.81
N TYR A 646 -10.36 -14.62 -16.04
CA TYR A 646 -9.13 -14.22 -15.40
C TYR A 646 -8.59 -12.89 -15.90
N SER A 647 -8.69 -12.60 -17.21
CA SER A 647 -8.15 -11.35 -17.78
C SER A 647 -8.67 -10.11 -17.07
N SER A 648 -9.95 -10.08 -16.72
CA SER A 648 -10.55 -8.94 -16.02
C SER A 648 -10.15 -8.83 -14.55
N ARG A 649 -9.66 -9.91 -13.94
CA ARG A 649 -9.33 -10.01 -12.50
C ARG A 649 -7.86 -9.77 -12.20
N LEU A 650 -6.99 -9.95 -13.18
CA LEU A 650 -5.55 -9.76 -13.03
C LEU A 650 -5.24 -8.28 -12.79
N VAL A 651 -4.41 -7.98 -11.78
CA VAL A 651 -3.96 -6.62 -11.42
C VAL A 651 -2.43 -6.60 -11.38
N PRO A 652 -1.75 -6.34 -12.51
CA PRO A 652 -0.30 -6.12 -12.50
C PRO A 652 -0.01 -4.79 -11.79
N ILE A 653 0.93 -4.82 -10.83
CA ILE A 653 1.37 -3.66 -10.04
C ILE A 653 2.88 -3.53 -10.17
N ILE A 654 3.36 -2.36 -10.57
CA ILE A 654 4.76 -2.15 -10.95
C ILE A 654 5.23 -0.78 -10.42
N PRO A 655 6.43 -0.71 -9.81
CA PRO A 655 7.01 0.55 -9.35
C PRO A 655 7.95 1.15 -10.41
N ASP A 656 7.42 1.55 -11.58
CA ASP A 656 8.16 2.18 -12.70
C ASP A 656 9.24 1.28 -13.34
N GLU A 657 9.01 -0.04 -13.39
CA GLU A 657 10.00 -1.02 -13.88
C GLU A 657 9.44 -2.01 -14.92
N ALA A 658 8.33 -1.67 -15.58
CA ALA A 658 7.67 -2.56 -16.53
C ALA A 658 8.61 -3.01 -17.68
N ARG A 659 9.39 -2.08 -18.21
CA ARG A 659 10.35 -2.37 -19.31
C ARG A 659 11.52 -3.23 -18.83
N THR A 660 11.98 -3.06 -17.61
CA THR A 660 13.02 -3.90 -16.98
C THR A 660 12.57 -5.35 -16.83
N PHE A 661 11.27 -5.55 -16.54
CA PHE A 661 10.69 -6.88 -16.39
C PHE A 661 10.11 -7.47 -17.67
N GLY A 662 10.25 -6.78 -18.82
CA GLY A 662 9.74 -7.23 -20.12
C GLY A 662 8.20 -7.18 -20.23
N MET A 663 7.55 -6.28 -19.48
CA MET A 663 6.10 -6.15 -19.42
C MET A 663 5.53 -5.02 -20.28
N GLU A 664 6.36 -4.31 -21.04
CA GLU A 664 5.92 -3.20 -21.91
C GLU A 664 4.85 -3.59 -22.93
N GLY A 665 4.79 -4.85 -23.34
CA GLY A 665 3.72 -5.37 -24.18
C GLY A 665 2.33 -5.26 -23.57
N PHE A 666 2.22 -5.13 -22.24
CA PHE A 666 0.95 -4.97 -21.55
C PHE A 666 0.40 -3.55 -21.65
N PHE A 667 1.23 -2.54 -21.93
CA PHE A 667 0.80 -1.17 -22.08
C PHE A 667 -0.26 -1.03 -23.19
N GLN A 668 -0.04 -1.67 -24.34
CA GLN A 668 -1.01 -1.66 -25.44
C GLN A 668 -2.16 -2.65 -25.22
N LYS A 669 -1.88 -3.83 -24.65
CA LYS A 669 -2.85 -4.90 -24.51
C LYS A 669 -3.95 -4.61 -23.49
N ILE A 670 -3.57 -4.14 -22.29
CA ILE A 670 -4.49 -3.93 -21.17
C ILE A 670 -4.46 -2.51 -20.61
N GLY A 671 -3.56 -1.65 -21.07
CA GLY A 671 -3.44 -0.25 -20.69
C GLY A 671 -2.91 -0.02 -19.27
N ILE A 672 -2.28 1.14 -19.06
CA ILE A 672 -1.92 1.65 -17.75
C ILE A 672 -3.12 2.42 -17.21
N TYR A 673 -3.49 2.19 -15.96
CA TYR A 673 -4.57 2.91 -15.31
C TYR A 673 -4.21 4.37 -15.06
N ALA A 674 -5.03 5.27 -15.59
CA ALA A 674 -4.97 6.70 -15.34
C ALA A 674 -6.39 7.23 -15.09
N SER A 675 -6.67 7.75 -13.89
CA SER A 675 -8.02 8.18 -13.49
C SER A 675 -8.65 9.24 -14.40
N GLU A 676 -7.82 10.05 -15.05
CA GLU A 676 -8.21 11.12 -15.99
C GLU A 676 -8.04 10.72 -17.45
N GLY A 677 -7.56 9.51 -17.75
CA GLY A 677 -7.19 9.06 -19.10
C GLY A 677 -5.93 9.77 -19.63
N GLN A 678 -5.54 9.45 -20.86
CA GLN A 678 -4.37 10.03 -21.52
C GLN A 678 -4.72 11.36 -22.19
N LYS A 679 -4.03 12.43 -21.81
CA LYS A 679 -4.27 13.82 -22.31
C LYS A 679 -3.19 14.30 -23.26
N TYR A 680 -2.28 13.45 -23.67
CA TYR A 680 -1.15 13.73 -24.55
C TYR A 680 -0.92 12.56 -25.51
N GLU A 681 -0.22 12.81 -26.61
CA GLU A 681 0.27 11.78 -27.50
C GLU A 681 1.64 11.30 -27.02
N PRO A 682 1.82 9.99 -26.77
CA PRO A 682 3.13 9.46 -26.33
C PRO A 682 4.18 9.63 -27.41
N VAL A 683 5.42 9.92 -27.02
CA VAL A 683 6.54 10.09 -27.96
C VAL A 683 6.90 8.81 -28.74
N ASP A 684 6.47 7.67 -28.22
CA ASP A 684 6.63 6.33 -28.81
C ASP A 684 5.34 5.79 -29.45
N SER A 685 4.36 6.67 -29.76
CA SER A 685 3.03 6.29 -30.29
C SER A 685 3.06 5.40 -31.54
N GLU A 686 4.13 5.45 -32.35
CA GLU A 686 4.33 4.61 -33.53
C GLU A 686 4.88 3.20 -33.21
N GLN A 687 5.34 2.97 -31.96
CA GLN A 687 5.91 1.69 -31.54
C GLN A 687 4.83 0.71 -31.12
N LEU A 688 5.08 -0.60 -31.34
CA LEU A 688 4.16 -1.67 -30.99
C LEU A 688 3.88 -1.76 -29.47
N SER A 689 4.87 -1.44 -28.66
CA SER A 689 4.80 -1.41 -27.18
C SER A 689 4.79 0.00 -26.62
N SER A 690 4.13 0.95 -27.36
CA SER A 690 4.04 2.34 -26.93
C SER A 690 3.32 2.50 -25.61
N TYR A 691 3.68 3.53 -24.85
CA TYR A 691 3.11 3.87 -23.56
C TYR A 691 1.64 4.29 -23.72
N ARG A 692 0.70 3.58 -23.07
CA ARG A 692 -0.73 3.86 -23.19
C ARG A 692 -1.38 3.92 -21.83
N GLU A 693 -1.95 5.08 -21.53
CA GLU A 693 -2.78 5.33 -20.35
C GLU A 693 -4.27 5.31 -20.70
N ASP A 694 -5.10 4.74 -19.83
CA ASP A 694 -6.54 4.65 -20.02
C ASP A 694 -7.28 4.64 -18.68
N LYS A 695 -8.50 5.21 -18.63
CA LYS A 695 -9.36 5.14 -17.43
C LYS A 695 -9.74 3.70 -17.08
N SER A 696 -9.88 2.85 -18.06
CA SER A 696 -10.14 1.43 -17.91
C SER A 696 -8.86 0.59 -17.91
N GLY A 697 -7.70 1.23 -17.93
CA GLY A 697 -6.39 0.58 -17.87
C GLY A 697 -6.26 -0.37 -16.70
N GLN A 698 -5.49 -1.43 -16.87
CA GLN A 698 -5.44 -2.53 -15.92
C GLN A 698 -4.13 -2.57 -15.13
N VAL A 699 -3.03 -2.12 -15.73
CA VAL A 699 -1.72 -2.03 -15.05
C VAL A 699 -1.74 -0.86 -14.07
N LEU A 700 -1.39 -1.10 -12.82
CA LEU A 700 -1.11 -0.07 -11.83
C LEU A 700 0.39 0.26 -11.86
N GLU A 701 0.74 1.26 -12.66
CA GLU A 701 2.08 1.82 -12.72
C GLU A 701 2.20 2.87 -11.62
N GLU A 702 2.80 2.48 -10.48
CA GLU A 702 2.70 3.28 -9.24
C GLU A 702 3.78 4.37 -9.13
N GLY A 703 4.78 4.34 -10.03
CA GLY A 703 5.98 5.15 -9.90
C GLY A 703 6.97 4.56 -8.88
N ILE A 704 8.07 5.26 -8.62
CA ILE A 704 9.14 4.79 -7.73
C ILE A 704 8.69 4.87 -6.26
N THR A 705 7.78 3.95 -5.88
CA THR A 705 7.22 3.84 -4.53
C THR A 705 6.81 2.41 -4.19
N GLU A 706 7.67 1.68 -3.52
CA GLU A 706 7.37 0.31 -3.07
C GLU A 706 6.25 0.31 -2.01
N ALA A 707 6.23 1.30 -1.12
CA ALA A 707 5.18 1.45 -0.11
C ALA A 707 3.80 1.68 -0.75
N GLY A 708 3.73 2.51 -1.79
CA GLY A 708 2.51 2.75 -2.57
C GLY A 708 2.07 1.51 -3.34
N ALA A 709 2.99 0.87 -4.06
CA ALA A 709 2.72 -0.36 -4.81
C ALA A 709 2.21 -1.49 -3.90
N MET A 710 2.84 -1.66 -2.72
CA MET A 710 2.37 -2.65 -1.74
C MET A 710 1.01 -2.29 -1.14
N SER A 711 0.71 -1.01 -0.94
CA SER A 711 -0.63 -0.56 -0.50
C SER A 711 -1.71 -0.85 -1.55
N SER A 712 -1.42 -0.66 -2.85
CA SER A 712 -2.28 -1.09 -3.96
C SER A 712 -2.48 -2.60 -3.98
N TRP A 713 -1.40 -3.35 -3.75
CA TRP A 713 -1.47 -4.81 -3.67
C TRP A 713 -2.37 -5.28 -2.51
N ILE A 714 -2.26 -4.65 -1.33
CA ILE A 714 -3.13 -4.94 -0.18
C ILE A 714 -4.59 -4.61 -0.51
N ALA A 715 -4.86 -3.48 -1.15
CA ALA A 715 -6.20 -3.08 -1.55
C ALA A 715 -6.82 -4.08 -2.52
N ALA A 716 -6.06 -4.54 -3.51
CA ALA A 716 -6.49 -5.55 -4.47
C ALA A 716 -6.62 -6.94 -3.82
N GLY A 717 -5.66 -7.35 -2.99
CA GLY A 717 -5.64 -8.66 -2.31
C GLY A 717 -6.72 -8.85 -1.24
N THR A 718 -7.31 -7.73 -0.76
CA THR A 718 -8.46 -7.73 0.16
C THR A 718 -9.79 -7.40 -0.51
N SER A 719 -9.84 -7.30 -1.84
CA SER A 719 -11.04 -6.89 -2.57
C SER A 719 -12.21 -7.86 -2.41
N TYR A 720 -11.95 -9.16 -2.19
CA TYR A 720 -12.97 -10.14 -1.84
C TYR A 720 -13.76 -9.73 -0.58
N SER A 721 -13.10 -9.14 0.38
CA SER A 721 -13.69 -8.65 1.64
C SER A 721 -14.32 -7.27 1.47
N ASN A 722 -13.61 -6.33 0.86
CA ASN A 722 -13.96 -4.92 0.80
C ASN A 722 -14.94 -4.58 -0.33
N HIS A 723 -14.92 -5.36 -1.41
CA HIS A 723 -15.66 -5.09 -2.64
C HIS A 723 -16.49 -6.28 -3.16
N ASN A 724 -16.51 -7.40 -2.43
CA ASN A 724 -17.21 -8.62 -2.81
C ASN A 724 -16.83 -9.17 -4.20
N ILE A 725 -15.56 -9.03 -4.55
CA ILE A 725 -15.01 -9.46 -5.84
C ILE A 725 -13.59 -9.97 -5.65
N GLU A 726 -13.30 -11.18 -6.17
CA GLU A 726 -11.91 -11.66 -6.21
C GLU A 726 -11.12 -10.87 -7.25
N MET A 727 -9.96 -10.35 -6.85
CA MET A 727 -8.94 -9.79 -7.75
C MET A 727 -7.62 -10.50 -7.50
N ILE A 728 -6.78 -10.57 -8.51
CA ILE A 728 -5.52 -11.30 -8.50
C ILE A 728 -4.37 -10.30 -8.64
N PRO A 729 -3.94 -9.67 -7.54
CA PRO A 729 -2.83 -8.75 -7.60
C PRO A 729 -1.51 -9.49 -7.77
N ILE A 730 -0.68 -8.98 -8.68
CA ILE A 730 0.66 -9.45 -8.93
C ILE A 730 1.58 -8.24 -8.89
N TYR A 731 2.35 -8.12 -7.82
CA TYR A 731 3.28 -7.03 -7.62
C TYR A 731 4.70 -7.50 -7.95
N LEU A 732 5.28 -6.94 -9.02
CA LEU A 732 6.66 -7.18 -9.43
C LEU A 732 7.55 -6.04 -8.94
N PHE A 733 8.68 -6.38 -8.35
CA PHE A 733 9.64 -5.42 -7.83
C PHE A 733 11.06 -6.00 -7.83
N TYR A 734 12.07 -5.15 -7.76
CA TYR A 734 13.42 -5.60 -7.44
C TYR A 734 13.44 -6.32 -6.10
N SER A 735 13.83 -7.58 -6.06
CA SER A 735 13.74 -8.41 -4.84
C SER A 735 14.51 -7.80 -3.66
N MET A 736 15.61 -7.08 -3.92
CA MET A 736 16.40 -6.37 -2.91
C MET A 736 15.57 -5.29 -2.20
N PHE A 737 14.75 -4.52 -2.92
CA PHE A 737 13.94 -3.44 -2.34
C PHE A 737 12.61 -3.93 -1.77
N GLY A 738 12.21 -5.17 -2.00
CA GLY A 738 10.97 -5.75 -1.50
C GLY A 738 10.90 -5.73 0.03
N PHE A 739 11.12 -6.86 0.66
CA PHE A 739 10.93 -7.00 2.12
C PHE A 739 11.73 -6.00 2.97
N GLN A 740 12.83 -5.45 2.49
CA GLN A 740 13.56 -4.39 3.20
C GLN A 740 12.74 -3.10 3.36
N ARG A 741 11.95 -2.74 2.34
CA ARG A 741 11.12 -1.52 2.37
C ARG A 741 9.68 -1.78 2.73
N ILE A 742 9.16 -2.97 2.43
CA ILE A 742 7.75 -3.30 2.61
C ILE A 742 7.50 -4.34 3.71
N GLY A 743 8.48 -4.64 4.56
CA GLY A 743 8.36 -5.69 5.58
C GLY A 743 7.17 -5.51 6.51
N ASP A 744 6.94 -4.30 7.01
CA ASP A 744 5.79 -3.96 7.86
C ASP A 744 4.45 -4.07 7.08
N PHE A 745 4.42 -3.60 5.84
CA PHE A 745 3.25 -3.79 4.96
C PHE A 745 2.98 -5.28 4.68
N ALA A 746 4.01 -6.08 4.47
CA ALA A 746 3.86 -7.51 4.22
C ALA A 746 3.33 -8.25 5.47
N TRP A 747 3.75 -7.83 6.67
CA TRP A 747 3.18 -8.30 7.93
C TRP A 747 1.72 -7.90 8.07
N ALA A 748 1.39 -6.63 7.82
CA ALA A 748 0.01 -6.14 7.81
C ALA A 748 -0.87 -6.84 6.76
N ALA A 749 -0.31 -7.17 5.59
CA ALA A 749 -0.99 -7.95 4.56
C ALA A 749 -1.33 -9.37 5.04
N GLY A 750 -0.41 -10.00 5.79
CA GLY A 750 -0.66 -11.28 6.44
C GLY A 750 -1.84 -11.20 7.42
N ASP A 751 -1.84 -10.21 8.30
CA ASP A 751 -2.93 -9.93 9.24
C ASP A 751 -4.26 -9.63 8.53
N ALA A 752 -4.22 -8.82 7.47
CA ALA A 752 -5.40 -8.49 6.64
C ALA A 752 -5.92 -9.66 5.82
N GLN A 753 -5.25 -10.81 5.82
CA GLN A 753 -5.59 -12.00 5.04
C GLN A 753 -5.63 -11.71 3.54
N CYS A 754 -4.62 -10.97 3.05
CA CYS A 754 -4.46 -10.66 1.64
C CYS A 754 -4.22 -11.93 0.82
N ARG A 755 -4.68 -11.92 -0.45
CA ARG A 755 -4.50 -12.98 -1.43
C ARG A 755 -3.86 -12.38 -2.67
N GLY A 756 -2.73 -12.94 -3.13
CA GLY A 756 -2.03 -12.44 -4.30
C GLY A 756 -0.58 -12.88 -4.35
N PHE A 757 0.11 -12.44 -5.39
CA PHE A 757 1.50 -12.77 -5.63
C PHE A 757 2.40 -11.55 -5.46
N LEU A 758 3.45 -11.72 -4.68
CA LEU A 758 4.61 -10.85 -4.62
C LEU A 758 5.72 -11.51 -5.46
N ILE A 759 6.24 -10.82 -6.44
CA ILE A 759 7.27 -11.33 -7.34
C ILE A 759 8.56 -10.54 -7.12
N GLY A 760 9.53 -11.16 -6.47
CA GLY A 760 10.88 -10.62 -6.35
C GLY A 760 11.64 -10.85 -7.63
N ALA A 761 11.55 -9.93 -8.57
CA ALA A 761 12.27 -9.98 -9.84
C ALA A 761 13.74 -9.55 -9.67
N THR A 762 14.60 -9.90 -10.64
CA THR A 762 16.04 -9.62 -10.58
C THR A 762 16.73 -10.21 -9.35
N SER A 763 16.23 -11.34 -8.86
CA SER A 763 16.71 -11.97 -7.62
C SER A 763 18.08 -12.64 -7.79
N GLY A 764 18.72 -12.96 -6.65
CA GLY A 764 19.98 -13.67 -6.57
C GLY A 764 21.19 -12.74 -6.53
N ARG A 765 22.02 -12.88 -5.47
CA ARG A 765 23.17 -12.00 -5.23
C ARG A 765 24.25 -12.07 -6.31
N THR A 766 24.41 -13.20 -6.96
CA THR A 766 25.38 -13.39 -8.05
C THR A 766 24.72 -13.38 -9.42
N THR A 767 23.40 -13.51 -9.48
CA THR A 767 22.66 -13.60 -10.73
C THR A 767 22.37 -12.23 -11.32
N LEU A 768 22.13 -11.21 -10.50
CA LEU A 768 22.06 -9.81 -10.94
C LEU A 768 23.47 -9.25 -11.11
N ALA A 769 24.01 -9.31 -12.32
CA ALA A 769 25.36 -8.85 -12.66
C ALA A 769 25.45 -7.32 -12.78
N GLY A 770 26.57 -6.74 -12.39
CA GLY A 770 26.91 -5.32 -12.61
C GLY A 770 26.37 -4.33 -11.58
N GLU A 771 25.16 -4.53 -11.08
CA GLU A 771 24.42 -3.57 -10.24
C GLU A 771 25.04 -3.35 -8.85
N GLY A 772 25.59 -4.38 -8.23
CA GLY A 772 26.33 -4.27 -6.99
C GLY A 772 25.49 -4.25 -5.72
N LEU A 773 26.08 -3.70 -4.68
CA LEU A 773 25.74 -3.91 -3.27
C LEU A 773 24.27 -3.68 -2.92
N GLN A 774 23.67 -2.58 -3.38
CA GLN A 774 22.29 -2.22 -2.99
C GLN A 774 21.20 -2.89 -3.85
N HIS A 775 21.55 -3.57 -4.95
CA HIS A 775 20.58 -4.20 -5.85
C HIS A 775 20.58 -5.74 -5.75
N GLN A 776 21.67 -6.33 -5.27
CA GLN A 776 21.87 -7.77 -5.24
C GLN A 776 21.24 -8.41 -3.99
N ASP A 777 20.06 -8.97 -4.14
CA ASP A 777 19.34 -9.67 -3.08
C ASP A 777 19.99 -11.01 -2.73
N GLY A 778 20.13 -11.27 -1.46
CA GLY A 778 20.55 -12.56 -0.91
C GLY A 778 19.81 -12.96 0.36
N HIS A 779 18.71 -12.25 0.75
CA HIS A 779 18.08 -12.42 2.06
C HIS A 779 16.56 -12.30 2.07
N SER A 780 15.91 -11.90 0.97
CA SER A 780 14.46 -11.69 0.91
C SER A 780 13.65 -12.93 1.29
N LEU A 781 14.08 -14.14 0.89
CA LEU A 781 13.43 -15.40 1.27
C LEU A 781 13.53 -15.70 2.77
N VAL A 782 14.63 -15.27 3.43
CA VAL A 782 14.75 -15.39 4.89
C VAL A 782 13.77 -14.44 5.57
N MET A 783 13.64 -13.22 5.08
CA MET A 783 12.64 -12.26 5.59
C MET A 783 11.21 -12.75 5.35
N ALA A 784 10.90 -13.26 4.17
CA ALA A 784 9.58 -13.83 3.87
C ALA A 784 9.20 -14.98 4.83
N SER A 785 10.16 -15.79 5.27
CA SER A 785 9.95 -16.89 6.20
C SER A 785 9.45 -16.46 7.58
N THR A 786 9.58 -15.19 7.93
CA THR A 786 9.11 -14.61 9.20
C THR A 786 7.61 -14.40 9.23
N ILE A 787 6.94 -14.34 8.08
CA ILE A 787 5.50 -14.08 7.98
C ILE A 787 4.76 -15.42 7.90
N PRO A 788 3.90 -15.75 8.87
CA PRO A 788 3.37 -17.13 9.04
C PRO A 788 2.59 -17.65 7.83
N ASN A 789 1.81 -16.80 7.15
CA ASN A 789 0.98 -17.16 6.00
C ASN A 789 1.58 -16.77 4.63
N CYS A 790 2.85 -16.40 4.60
CA CYS A 790 3.61 -16.24 3.37
C CYS A 790 4.18 -17.59 2.90
N VAL A 791 3.84 -18.00 1.68
CA VAL A 791 4.36 -19.19 1.01
C VAL A 791 5.42 -18.74 0.02
N SER A 792 6.68 -19.17 0.15
CA SER A 792 7.77 -18.61 -0.63
C SER A 792 8.58 -19.63 -1.41
N TYR A 793 8.94 -19.32 -2.66
CA TYR A 793 9.63 -20.20 -3.59
C TYR A 793 10.75 -19.50 -4.37
N ASP A 794 11.77 -20.28 -4.75
CA ASP A 794 12.91 -19.89 -5.60
C ASP A 794 13.05 -20.86 -6.80
N PRO A 795 12.13 -20.80 -7.78
CA PRO A 795 12.12 -21.73 -8.90
C PRO A 795 13.31 -21.48 -9.86
N THR A 796 13.86 -22.58 -10.38
CA THR A 796 14.90 -22.58 -11.42
C THR A 796 14.29 -22.63 -12.82
N PHE A 797 13.26 -23.45 -13.04
CA PHE A 797 12.74 -23.76 -14.37
C PHE A 797 11.29 -23.30 -14.57
N SER A 798 10.91 -23.12 -15.84
CA SER A 798 9.57 -22.64 -16.23
C SER A 798 8.45 -23.54 -15.71
N TYR A 799 8.63 -24.88 -15.70
CA TYR A 799 7.63 -25.81 -15.19
C TYR A 799 7.45 -25.71 -13.68
N GLU A 800 8.53 -25.44 -12.92
CA GLU A 800 8.44 -25.23 -11.47
C GLU A 800 7.60 -23.98 -11.19
N LEU A 801 7.92 -22.88 -11.90
CA LEU A 801 7.19 -21.61 -11.79
C LEU A 801 5.70 -21.78 -12.13
N ALA A 802 5.38 -22.53 -13.20
CA ALA A 802 4.01 -22.78 -13.62
C ALA A 802 3.22 -23.58 -12.57
N VAL A 803 3.83 -24.64 -12.01
CA VAL A 803 3.21 -25.45 -10.93
C VAL A 803 2.93 -24.61 -9.69
N ILE A 804 3.90 -23.78 -9.28
CA ILE A 804 3.77 -22.92 -8.09
C ILE A 804 2.69 -21.87 -8.30
N PHE A 805 2.65 -21.25 -9.48
CA PHE A 805 1.67 -20.22 -9.79
C PHE A 805 0.24 -20.80 -9.90
N GLU A 806 0.07 -21.95 -10.57
CA GLU A 806 -1.20 -22.69 -10.64
C GLU A 806 -1.72 -23.04 -9.23
N ASP A 807 -0.86 -23.54 -8.34
CA ASP A 807 -1.22 -23.86 -6.96
C ASP A 807 -1.65 -22.59 -6.18
N GLY A 808 -0.93 -21.49 -6.36
CA GLY A 808 -1.27 -20.20 -5.75
C GLY A 808 -2.65 -19.72 -6.16
N LEU A 809 -2.97 -19.76 -7.46
CA LEU A 809 -4.31 -19.42 -7.97
C LEU A 809 -5.38 -20.32 -7.35
N LYS A 810 -5.13 -21.64 -7.28
CA LYS A 810 -6.05 -22.61 -6.71
C LYS A 810 -6.28 -22.38 -5.22
N ARG A 811 -5.22 -22.20 -4.43
CA ARG A 811 -5.33 -22.03 -2.99
C ARG A 811 -6.00 -20.71 -2.62
N MET A 812 -5.55 -19.61 -3.21
CA MET A 812 -6.02 -18.27 -2.86
C MET A 812 -7.41 -17.94 -3.41
N HIS A 813 -7.70 -18.28 -4.66
CA HIS A 813 -8.88 -17.77 -5.36
C HIS A 813 -10.00 -18.81 -5.57
N GLU A 814 -9.65 -20.11 -5.69
CA GLU A 814 -10.65 -21.19 -5.76
C GLU A 814 -11.00 -21.70 -4.37
N LYS A 815 -10.01 -22.10 -3.55
CA LYS A 815 -10.22 -22.59 -2.17
C LYS A 815 -10.40 -21.46 -1.16
N GLN A 816 -9.99 -20.26 -1.48
CA GLN A 816 -10.03 -19.06 -0.65
C GLN A 816 -9.27 -19.22 0.68
N GLU A 817 -8.08 -19.83 0.63
CA GLU A 817 -7.17 -19.95 1.77
C GLU A 817 -6.54 -18.57 2.07
N ASN A 818 -6.28 -18.29 3.36
CA ASN A 818 -5.68 -17.05 3.84
C ASN A 818 -4.16 -17.12 3.77
N VAL A 819 -3.61 -17.24 2.56
CA VAL A 819 -2.18 -17.27 2.26
C VAL A 819 -1.90 -16.31 1.10
N PHE A 820 -0.65 -15.85 0.99
CA PHE A 820 -0.14 -15.17 -0.18
C PHE A 820 1.22 -15.74 -0.57
N TYR A 821 1.60 -15.56 -1.83
CA TYR A 821 2.82 -16.16 -2.39
C TYR A 821 3.90 -15.10 -2.58
N TYR A 822 5.13 -15.44 -2.20
CA TYR A 822 6.33 -14.73 -2.59
C TYR A 822 7.17 -15.65 -3.48
N ILE A 823 7.38 -15.26 -4.74
CA ILE A 823 8.11 -16.04 -5.73
C ILE A 823 9.26 -15.17 -6.23
N THR A 824 10.48 -15.69 -6.16
CA THR A 824 11.64 -15.02 -6.76
C THR A 824 11.76 -15.40 -8.21
N THR A 825 12.07 -14.43 -9.07
CA THR A 825 12.41 -14.63 -10.48
C THR A 825 13.71 -13.89 -10.80
N LEU A 826 14.39 -14.31 -11.82
CA LEU A 826 15.73 -13.84 -12.16
C LEU A 826 15.86 -13.48 -13.65
N ASN A 827 16.91 -12.72 -14.00
CA ASN A 827 17.14 -12.17 -15.33
C ASN A 827 18.29 -12.86 -16.09
N GLU A 828 18.79 -14.01 -15.62
CA GLU A 828 19.77 -14.81 -16.36
C GLU A 828 19.05 -15.74 -17.31
N ASN A 829 19.46 -15.70 -18.59
CA ASN A 829 18.91 -16.58 -19.62
C ASN A 829 19.66 -17.90 -19.63
N TYR A 830 18.93 -19.00 -19.68
CA TYR A 830 19.43 -20.37 -19.88
C TYR A 830 18.34 -21.28 -20.47
N LYS A 831 18.73 -22.48 -20.94
CA LYS A 831 17.79 -23.46 -21.47
C LYS A 831 16.98 -24.10 -20.34
N HIS A 832 15.68 -24.18 -20.52
CA HIS A 832 14.76 -24.80 -19.57
C HIS A 832 14.42 -26.21 -20.05
N PRO A 833 14.69 -27.27 -19.27
CA PRO A 833 14.31 -28.63 -19.63
C PRO A 833 12.79 -28.82 -19.45
N ALA A 834 12.25 -29.83 -20.13
CA ALA A 834 10.91 -30.29 -19.83
C ALA A 834 10.84 -30.86 -18.40
N MET A 835 9.63 -30.82 -17.81
CA MET A 835 9.40 -31.44 -16.49
C MET A 835 9.81 -32.90 -16.51
N PRO A 836 10.71 -33.36 -15.60
CA PRO A 836 11.24 -34.72 -15.65
C PRO A 836 10.13 -35.76 -15.46
N LYS A 837 10.18 -36.84 -16.23
CA LYS A 837 9.21 -37.95 -16.10
C LYS A 837 9.26 -38.55 -14.69
N GLY A 838 8.09 -38.65 -14.05
CA GLY A 838 7.93 -39.19 -12.68
C GLY A 838 7.99 -38.17 -11.57
N VAL A 839 8.37 -36.92 -11.83
CA VAL A 839 8.24 -35.81 -10.89
C VAL A 839 6.76 -35.42 -10.83
N LYS A 840 6.24 -35.28 -9.62
CA LYS A 840 4.86 -34.87 -9.37
C LYS A 840 4.82 -33.37 -9.03
N LYS A 841 3.72 -32.69 -9.39
CA LYS A 841 3.50 -31.30 -8.99
C LYS A 841 3.61 -31.10 -7.47
N GLU A 842 3.13 -32.08 -6.70
CA GLU A 842 3.20 -32.04 -5.23
C GLU A 842 4.64 -32.04 -4.70
N ASP A 843 5.58 -32.70 -5.38
CA ASP A 843 6.99 -32.73 -4.97
C ASP A 843 7.63 -31.35 -5.13
N ILE A 844 7.30 -30.64 -6.22
CA ILE A 844 7.73 -29.24 -6.47
C ILE A 844 7.17 -28.32 -5.38
N LEU A 845 5.87 -28.47 -5.03
CA LEU A 845 5.20 -27.68 -4.03
C LEU A 845 5.67 -27.93 -2.60
N LYS A 846 6.13 -29.14 -2.31
CA LYS A 846 6.75 -29.48 -1.01
C LYS A 846 8.15 -28.92 -0.81
N GLY A 847 8.74 -28.36 -1.85
CA GLY A 847 9.99 -27.61 -1.77
C GLY A 847 11.22 -28.29 -2.34
N MET A 848 11.21 -29.58 -2.71
CA MET A 848 12.30 -30.21 -3.45
C MET A 848 11.89 -31.49 -4.15
N TYR A 849 12.65 -31.86 -5.19
CA TYR A 849 12.49 -33.13 -5.90
C TYR A 849 13.82 -33.57 -6.53
N LEU A 850 13.93 -34.88 -6.80
CA LEU A 850 15.09 -35.42 -7.52
C LEU A 850 15.01 -35.03 -8.99
N PHE A 851 15.91 -34.12 -9.40
CA PHE A 851 15.99 -33.63 -10.78
C PHE A 851 16.68 -34.61 -11.73
N LYS A 852 17.85 -35.14 -11.31
CA LYS A 852 18.67 -36.04 -12.14
C LYS A 852 19.59 -36.92 -11.30
N GLU A 853 19.80 -38.15 -11.73
CA GLU A 853 20.83 -39.05 -11.18
C GLU A 853 21.98 -39.21 -12.19
N ILE A 854 23.20 -39.07 -11.71
CA ILE A 854 24.41 -39.40 -12.45
C ILE A 854 24.99 -40.65 -11.83
N ASN A 855 24.96 -41.74 -12.58
CA ASN A 855 25.40 -43.11 -12.13
C ASN A 855 26.39 -43.68 -13.16
N ASN A 856 27.68 -43.34 -13.02
CA ASN A 856 28.76 -43.80 -13.91
C ASN A 856 29.58 -44.94 -13.26
N LYS A 857 28.99 -45.73 -12.38
CA LYS A 857 29.67 -46.82 -11.64
C LYS A 857 30.76 -46.35 -10.65
N GLY A 858 30.68 -45.09 -10.19
CA GLY A 858 31.50 -44.58 -9.09
C GLY A 858 31.28 -45.36 -7.78
N LYS A 859 32.36 -45.54 -7.03
CA LYS A 859 32.31 -46.21 -5.73
C LYS A 859 31.69 -45.31 -4.62
N THR A 860 31.63 -44.02 -4.89
CA THR A 860 31.19 -43.00 -3.94
C THR A 860 30.03 -42.20 -4.55
N LYS A 861 28.99 -41.98 -3.80
CA LYS A 861 27.82 -41.21 -4.20
C LYS A 861 27.61 -40.01 -3.27
N VAL A 862 27.18 -38.87 -3.81
CA VAL A 862 26.92 -37.65 -3.07
C VAL A 862 25.54 -37.05 -3.43
N GLN A 863 24.99 -36.22 -2.56
CA GLN A 863 23.72 -35.53 -2.75
C GLN A 863 23.99 -34.04 -2.98
N LEU A 864 23.59 -33.49 -4.12
CA LEU A 864 23.83 -32.11 -4.49
C LEU A 864 22.50 -31.40 -4.60
N LEU A 865 22.30 -30.35 -3.81
CA LEU A 865 21.07 -29.56 -3.74
C LEU A 865 21.34 -28.16 -4.31
N GLY A 866 20.43 -27.66 -5.15
CA GLY A 866 20.52 -26.30 -5.69
C GLY A 866 19.17 -25.64 -5.83
N SER A 867 19.13 -24.30 -5.75
CA SER A 867 17.93 -23.49 -5.99
C SER A 867 18.22 -22.34 -6.95
N GLY A 868 17.19 -21.81 -7.60
CA GLY A 868 17.32 -20.70 -8.54
C GLY A 868 18.42 -20.93 -9.58
N ALA A 869 19.10 -19.88 -10.03
CA ALA A 869 20.16 -19.98 -11.04
C ALA A 869 21.35 -20.86 -10.62
N ILE A 870 21.59 -21.01 -9.31
CA ILE A 870 22.72 -21.79 -8.79
C ILE A 870 22.54 -23.30 -9.01
N LEU A 871 21.32 -23.78 -9.23
CA LEU A 871 21.10 -25.17 -9.63
C LEU A 871 21.88 -25.51 -10.91
N ASN A 872 22.05 -24.56 -11.86
CA ASN A 872 22.84 -24.76 -13.05
C ASN A 872 24.34 -24.93 -12.73
N GLU A 873 24.87 -24.29 -11.71
CA GLU A 873 26.25 -24.52 -11.24
C GLU A 873 26.37 -25.89 -10.54
N VAL A 874 25.33 -26.31 -9.81
CA VAL A 874 25.26 -27.66 -9.20
C VAL A 874 25.24 -28.77 -10.24
N ILE A 875 24.47 -28.60 -11.33
CA ILE A 875 24.44 -29.57 -12.47
C ILE A 875 25.83 -29.70 -13.10
N LYS A 876 26.48 -28.57 -13.39
CA LYS A 876 27.85 -28.58 -13.95
C LYS A 876 28.87 -29.20 -12.99
N ALA A 877 28.73 -28.95 -11.68
CA ALA A 877 29.59 -29.53 -10.66
C ALA A 877 29.42 -31.08 -10.59
N ALA A 878 28.20 -31.58 -10.72
CA ALA A 878 27.91 -33.02 -10.76
C ALA A 878 28.53 -33.67 -11.98
N GLU A 879 28.51 -33.03 -13.15
CA GLU A 879 29.19 -33.51 -14.38
C GLU A 879 30.71 -33.59 -14.19
N ILE A 880 31.32 -32.57 -13.58
CA ILE A 880 32.76 -32.56 -13.27
C ILE A 880 33.11 -33.64 -12.23
N LEU A 881 32.33 -33.84 -11.21
CA LEU A 881 32.54 -34.89 -10.21
C LEU A 881 32.54 -36.28 -10.86
N SER A 882 31.64 -36.50 -11.80
CA SER A 882 31.54 -37.76 -12.54
C SER A 882 32.70 -37.96 -13.52
N SER A 883 33.04 -36.94 -14.36
CA SER A 883 34.06 -37.05 -15.39
C SER A 883 35.49 -37.09 -14.86
N ASP A 884 35.80 -36.23 -13.87
CA ASP A 884 37.16 -36.00 -13.41
C ASP A 884 37.54 -36.78 -12.15
N PHE A 885 36.53 -37.21 -11.36
CA PHE A 885 36.76 -37.80 -10.02
C PHE A 885 36.05 -39.15 -9.83
N GLU A 886 35.30 -39.64 -10.81
CA GLU A 886 34.52 -40.88 -10.72
C GLU A 886 33.57 -40.94 -9.50
N ILE A 887 32.94 -39.79 -9.18
CA ILE A 887 31.97 -39.64 -8.09
C ILE A 887 30.57 -39.51 -8.67
N ASP A 888 29.68 -40.40 -8.29
CA ASP A 888 28.26 -40.38 -8.67
C ASP A 888 27.52 -39.33 -7.87
N SER A 889 26.46 -38.74 -8.44
CA SER A 889 25.70 -37.69 -7.81
C SER A 889 24.19 -37.82 -8.03
N ASP A 890 23.42 -37.57 -7.02
CA ASP A 890 21.98 -37.26 -7.12
C ASP A 890 21.82 -35.75 -7.05
N ILE A 891 21.15 -35.15 -8.03
CA ILE A 891 20.94 -33.70 -8.16
C ILE A 891 19.50 -33.40 -7.76
N TRP A 892 19.34 -32.56 -6.77
CA TRP A 892 18.05 -32.13 -6.23
C TRP A 892 17.76 -30.67 -6.58
N SER A 893 16.61 -30.40 -7.23
CA SER A 893 16.09 -29.03 -7.34
C SER A 893 15.33 -28.70 -6.07
N VAL A 894 15.76 -27.64 -5.38
CA VAL A 894 15.12 -27.13 -4.17
C VAL A 894 14.34 -25.89 -4.53
N THR A 895 13.03 -26.04 -4.67
CA THR A 895 12.14 -24.91 -5.00
C THR A 895 11.79 -24.06 -3.79
N SER A 896 11.89 -24.63 -2.55
CA SER A 896 11.64 -23.86 -1.33
C SER A 896 12.28 -24.50 -0.09
N PHE A 897 13.34 -23.90 0.42
CA PHE A 897 13.88 -24.26 1.73
C PHE A 897 12.90 -23.93 2.88
N ASN A 898 12.07 -22.89 2.71
CA ASN A 898 11.11 -22.47 3.71
C ASN A 898 9.95 -23.47 3.89
N GLU A 899 9.37 -23.97 2.80
CA GLU A 899 8.29 -24.96 2.87
C GLU A 899 8.80 -26.32 3.39
N LEU A 900 10.03 -26.73 3.01
CA LEU A 900 10.69 -27.89 3.59
C LEU A 900 10.85 -27.78 5.10
N ARG A 901 11.29 -26.60 5.58
CA ARG A 901 11.47 -26.33 7.01
C ARG A 901 10.13 -26.32 7.75
N LYS A 902 9.07 -25.74 7.17
CA LYS A 902 7.72 -25.72 7.76
C LYS A 902 7.17 -27.14 7.94
N ASP A 903 7.24 -27.99 6.89
CA ASP A 903 6.83 -29.40 6.96
C ASP A 903 7.60 -30.15 8.07
N ALA A 904 8.92 -29.94 8.12
CA ALA A 904 9.77 -30.65 9.09
C ALA A 904 9.45 -30.24 10.54
N ILE A 905 9.25 -28.95 10.83
CA ILE A 905 8.88 -28.45 12.16
C ILE A 905 7.49 -28.98 12.57
N GLU A 906 6.53 -29.02 11.65
CA GLU A 906 5.19 -29.55 11.92
C GLU A 906 5.22 -31.02 12.31
N ILE A 907 5.95 -31.83 11.53
CA ILE A 907 6.10 -33.27 11.81
C ILE A 907 6.90 -33.49 13.10
N GLU A 908 7.98 -32.76 13.34
CA GLU A 908 8.75 -32.82 14.60
C GLU A 908 7.86 -32.56 15.80
N ARG A 909 7.05 -31.50 15.76
CA ARG A 909 6.09 -31.18 16.83
C ARG A 909 5.04 -32.30 17.01
N LYS A 910 4.52 -32.85 15.88
CA LYS A 910 3.55 -33.93 15.91
C LYS A 910 4.12 -35.16 16.60
N ASN A 911 5.36 -35.49 16.28
CA ASN A 911 6.09 -36.63 16.93
C ASN A 911 6.33 -36.34 18.41
N LEU A 912 6.77 -35.14 18.77
CA LEU A 912 6.97 -34.75 20.17
C LEU A 912 5.70 -34.90 21.02
N LEU A 913 4.54 -34.54 20.45
CA LEU A 913 3.25 -34.62 21.15
C LEU A 913 2.61 -36.02 21.14
N ASN A 914 3.20 -36.99 20.43
CA ASN A 914 2.73 -38.37 20.35
C ASN A 914 3.88 -39.38 20.61
N PRO A 915 4.51 -39.37 21.82
CA PRO A 915 5.71 -40.18 22.08
C PRO A 915 5.43 -41.70 22.11
N ASP A 916 4.17 -42.08 22.21
CA ASP A 916 3.69 -43.49 22.20
C ASP A 916 3.49 -44.01 20.76
N LYS A 917 3.53 -43.18 19.75
CA LYS A 917 3.37 -43.58 18.36
C LYS A 917 4.69 -43.71 17.65
N LYS A 918 4.71 -44.53 16.59
CA LYS A 918 5.87 -44.55 15.69
C LYS A 918 6.07 -43.16 15.08
N PRO A 919 7.29 -42.60 15.18
CA PRO A 919 7.56 -41.28 14.58
C PRO A 919 7.25 -41.24 13.07
N GLU A 920 6.54 -40.21 12.64
CA GLU A 920 6.34 -39.91 11.22
C GLU A 920 7.60 -39.27 10.63
N LYS A 921 7.93 -39.59 9.39
CA LYS A 921 9.04 -38.96 8.67
C LYS A 921 8.52 -37.68 8.00
N ASN A 922 9.27 -36.58 8.13
CA ASN A 922 9.03 -35.39 7.35
C ASN A 922 9.38 -35.60 5.87
N TYR A 923 9.10 -34.60 5.02
CA TYR A 923 9.31 -34.75 3.58
C TYR A 923 10.80 -34.90 3.21
N ILE A 924 11.70 -34.22 3.90
CA ILE A 924 13.17 -34.30 3.68
C ILE A 924 13.65 -35.72 3.98
N GLU A 925 13.26 -36.29 5.13
CA GLU A 925 13.61 -37.66 5.53
C GLU A 925 13.06 -38.70 4.54
N LYS A 926 11.84 -38.49 3.99
CA LYS A 926 11.28 -39.38 2.96
C LYS A 926 12.08 -39.33 1.67
N CYS A 927 12.48 -38.13 1.21
CA CYS A 927 13.29 -37.94 0.01
C CYS A 927 14.67 -38.64 0.15
N PHE A 928 15.27 -38.58 1.33
CA PHE A 928 16.63 -39.06 1.57
C PHE A 928 16.69 -40.47 2.20
N GLU A 929 15.58 -41.18 2.43
CA GLU A 929 15.52 -42.45 3.11
C GLU A 929 16.46 -43.54 2.54
N LYS A 930 16.65 -43.55 1.20
CA LYS A 930 17.49 -44.51 0.49
C LYS A 930 18.73 -43.85 -0.15
N ARG A 931 19.10 -42.66 0.31
CA ARG A 931 20.19 -41.88 -0.26
C ARG A 931 21.41 -41.89 0.67
N THR A 932 22.59 -41.96 0.07
CA THR A 932 23.84 -42.05 0.82
C THR A 932 24.81 -40.94 0.39
N GLY A 933 25.82 -40.69 1.22
CA GLY A 933 26.89 -39.72 0.97
C GLY A 933 26.66 -38.38 1.67
N PRO A 934 27.61 -37.44 1.55
CA PRO A 934 27.43 -36.09 2.04
C PRO A 934 26.45 -35.33 1.16
N PHE A 935 25.80 -34.32 1.80
CA PHE A 935 24.83 -33.43 1.19
C PHE A 935 25.46 -32.04 1.04
N ILE A 936 25.54 -31.52 -0.17
CA ILE A 936 26.09 -30.19 -0.46
C ILE A 936 24.97 -29.35 -1.05
N ALA A 937 24.55 -28.31 -0.32
CA ALA A 937 23.54 -27.36 -0.78
C ALA A 937 24.21 -26.05 -1.23
N ALA A 938 23.81 -25.55 -2.39
CA ALA A 938 24.28 -24.26 -2.89
C ALA A 938 23.10 -23.39 -3.33
N THR A 939 23.12 -22.11 -2.93
CA THR A 939 22.06 -21.13 -3.24
C THR A 939 22.64 -19.75 -3.48
N ASP A 940 21.91 -18.91 -4.19
CA ASP A 940 22.27 -17.51 -4.43
C ASP A 940 21.89 -16.57 -3.26
N TYR A 941 21.44 -17.15 -2.16
CA TYR A 941 21.10 -16.45 -0.93
C TYR A 941 22.11 -16.75 0.18
N ILE A 942 22.02 -16.00 1.28
CA ILE A 942 22.85 -16.25 2.46
C ILE A 942 22.63 -17.68 2.98
N ARG A 943 23.68 -18.29 3.54
CA ARG A 943 23.64 -19.69 4.02
C ARG A 943 22.53 -19.97 5.01
N THR A 944 22.11 -18.97 5.78
CA THR A 944 20.99 -19.09 6.73
C THR A 944 19.74 -19.71 6.10
N LEU A 945 19.47 -19.44 4.81
CA LEU A 945 18.33 -20.01 4.09
C LEU A 945 18.41 -21.53 4.01
N SER A 946 19.48 -22.06 3.48
CA SER A 946 19.68 -23.51 3.31
C SER A 946 20.04 -24.22 4.65
N GLU A 947 20.65 -23.52 5.59
CA GLU A 947 20.90 -24.02 6.95
C GLU A 947 19.60 -24.38 7.71
N GLY A 948 18.49 -23.78 7.35
CA GLY A 948 17.18 -24.03 7.96
C GLY A 948 16.71 -25.50 7.92
N ILE A 949 17.28 -26.32 7.03
CA ILE A 949 16.92 -27.75 6.92
C ILE A 949 17.99 -28.71 7.49
N ARG A 950 19.13 -28.18 7.97
CA ARG A 950 20.30 -28.98 8.40
C ARG A 950 19.93 -30.13 9.35
N ASN A 951 19.10 -29.89 10.35
CA ASN A 951 18.76 -30.87 11.40
C ASN A 951 17.95 -32.09 10.88
N TYR A 952 17.38 -31.94 9.68
CA TYR A 952 16.50 -32.99 9.09
C TYR A 952 17.20 -33.78 7.97
N VAL A 953 18.44 -33.43 7.65
CA VAL A 953 19.24 -34.11 6.63
C VAL A 953 20.02 -35.24 7.29
N PRO A 954 19.95 -36.51 6.79
CA PRO A 954 20.46 -37.68 7.52
C PRO A 954 21.98 -37.91 7.43
N GLY A 955 22.77 -36.94 7.05
CA GLY A 955 24.23 -37.09 6.88
C GLY A 955 24.98 -35.77 7.03
N THR A 956 26.26 -35.76 6.65
CA THR A 956 27.09 -34.55 6.65
C THR A 956 26.49 -33.56 5.67
N TYR A 957 26.08 -32.40 6.18
CA TYR A 957 25.46 -31.33 5.39
C TYR A 957 26.37 -30.10 5.32
N VAL A 958 26.63 -29.62 4.12
CA VAL A 958 27.42 -28.40 3.85
C VAL A 958 26.58 -27.43 3.05
N ALA A 959 26.44 -26.20 3.58
CA ALA A 959 25.73 -25.11 2.95
C ALA A 959 26.72 -24.12 2.33
N LEU A 960 26.56 -23.83 1.04
CA LEU A 960 27.22 -22.76 0.31
C LEU A 960 26.20 -21.66 -0.01
N GLY A 961 26.59 -20.42 0.23
CA GLY A 961 25.69 -19.27 0.05
C GLY A 961 26.46 -17.96 -0.09
N THR A 962 25.75 -16.89 -0.34
CA THR A 962 26.29 -15.59 -0.72
C THR A 962 26.33 -14.61 0.43
N ASP A 963 26.89 -15.04 1.58
CA ASP A 963 27.02 -14.18 2.77
C ASP A 963 27.94 -12.96 2.49
N GLY A 964 27.57 -11.80 2.99
CA GLY A 964 28.30 -10.53 2.81
C GLY A 964 27.53 -9.54 1.92
N PHE A 965 28.17 -8.43 1.63
CA PHE A 965 27.62 -7.40 0.74
C PHE A 965 27.82 -7.80 -0.74
N GLY A 966 26.88 -7.42 -1.59
CA GLY A 966 26.99 -7.57 -3.06
C GLY A 966 28.21 -6.85 -3.65
N ARG A 967 28.56 -7.18 -4.89
CA ARG A 967 29.68 -6.60 -5.64
C ARG A 967 29.30 -6.34 -7.09
N SER A 968 29.83 -5.27 -7.67
CA SER A 968 29.66 -4.97 -9.09
C SER A 968 30.67 -5.77 -9.90
N ASP A 969 30.22 -6.86 -10.54
CA ASP A 969 31.06 -7.71 -11.42
C ASP A 969 30.16 -8.59 -12.31
N THR A 970 30.77 -9.40 -13.16
CA THR A 970 30.12 -10.43 -13.97
C THR A 970 29.61 -11.58 -13.07
N ARG A 971 28.56 -12.30 -13.50
CA ARG A 971 28.04 -13.50 -12.79
C ARG A 971 29.14 -14.51 -12.45
N LYS A 972 30.03 -14.78 -13.41
CA LYS A 972 31.17 -15.70 -13.24
C LYS A 972 32.08 -15.29 -12.08
N ASN A 973 32.48 -14.02 -12.02
CA ASN A 973 33.32 -13.49 -10.97
C ASN A 973 32.61 -13.41 -9.63
N LEU A 974 31.33 -13.03 -9.63
CA LEU A 974 30.50 -12.97 -8.41
C LEU A 974 30.34 -14.37 -7.79
N ARG A 975 30.01 -15.40 -8.59
CA ARG A 975 29.90 -16.79 -8.11
C ARG A 975 31.23 -17.30 -7.55
N LYS A 976 32.36 -16.95 -8.20
CA LYS A 976 33.70 -17.27 -7.68
C LYS A 976 33.99 -16.50 -6.37
N PHE A 977 33.61 -15.22 -6.30
CA PHE A 977 33.82 -14.40 -5.11
C PHE A 977 33.04 -14.94 -3.91
N PHE A 978 31.78 -15.30 -4.09
CA PHE A 978 30.91 -15.84 -3.06
C PHE A 978 31.04 -17.36 -2.85
N GLU A 979 31.88 -18.05 -3.62
CA GLU A 979 32.18 -19.47 -3.45
C GLU A 979 30.97 -20.38 -3.70
N VAL A 980 30.14 -20.01 -4.68
CA VAL A 980 28.95 -20.76 -5.12
C VAL A 980 29.04 -21.21 -6.58
N ASN A 981 30.20 -21.07 -7.22
CA ASN A 981 30.46 -21.58 -8.56
C ASN A 981 30.72 -23.10 -8.57
N LYS A 982 30.60 -23.73 -9.73
CA LYS A 982 30.78 -25.18 -9.92
C LYS A 982 32.10 -25.71 -9.35
N GLU A 983 33.21 -24.97 -9.51
CA GLU A 983 34.53 -25.36 -9.03
C GLU A 983 34.58 -25.45 -7.50
N PHE A 984 33.92 -24.48 -6.80
CA PHE A 984 33.89 -24.50 -5.34
C PHE A 984 32.92 -25.57 -4.80
N ILE A 985 31.80 -25.83 -5.51
CA ILE A 985 30.86 -26.90 -5.18
C ILE A 985 31.61 -28.27 -5.28
N VAL A 986 32.38 -28.50 -6.37
CA VAL A 986 33.25 -29.69 -6.52
C VAL A 986 34.24 -29.78 -5.36
N TYR A 987 34.99 -28.69 -5.09
CA TYR A 987 35.99 -28.68 -4.03
C TYR A 987 35.40 -28.96 -2.66
N SER A 988 34.24 -28.33 -2.34
CA SER A 988 33.54 -28.57 -1.07
C SER A 988 33.09 -30.04 -0.92
N THR A 989 32.63 -30.63 -2.00
CA THR A 989 32.29 -32.06 -2.05
C THR A 989 33.49 -32.94 -1.77
N LEU A 990 34.62 -32.73 -2.48
CA LEU A 990 35.86 -33.47 -2.27
C LEU A 990 36.41 -33.29 -0.85
N SER A 991 36.44 -32.08 -0.34
CA SER A 991 36.87 -31.77 1.03
C SER A 991 36.03 -32.49 2.07
N THR A 992 34.72 -32.56 1.85
CA THR A 992 33.79 -33.30 2.74
C THR A 992 34.04 -34.82 2.68
N LEU A 993 34.25 -35.37 1.51
CA LEU A 993 34.59 -36.77 1.35
C LEU A 993 35.94 -37.14 2.00
N VAL A 994 36.94 -36.23 1.94
CA VAL A 994 38.21 -36.38 2.70
C VAL A 994 37.92 -36.42 4.20
N LYS A 995 37.09 -35.50 4.72
CA LYS A 995 36.72 -35.48 6.14
C LYS A 995 36.01 -36.77 6.56
N GLU A 996 35.21 -37.36 5.67
CA GLU A 996 34.55 -38.66 5.90
C GLU A 996 35.48 -39.87 5.61
N GLN A 997 36.74 -39.62 5.29
CA GLN A 997 37.72 -40.64 4.97
C GLN A 997 37.37 -41.56 3.78
N LYS A 998 36.54 -41.07 2.85
CA LYS A 998 36.10 -41.80 1.66
C LYS A 998 37.07 -41.65 0.47
N ILE A 999 37.85 -40.60 0.44
CA ILE A 999 38.90 -40.34 -0.57
C ILE A 999 40.17 -39.78 0.10
N ALA A 1000 41.30 -39.89 -0.60
CA ALA A 1000 42.60 -39.41 -0.10
C ALA A 1000 42.63 -37.86 -0.12
N SER A 1001 43.26 -37.25 0.89
CA SER A 1001 43.39 -35.77 1.02
C SER A 1001 44.10 -35.11 -0.20
N LYS A 1002 44.99 -35.84 -0.85
CA LYS A 1002 45.68 -35.40 -2.08
C LYS A 1002 44.66 -35.02 -3.17
N VAL A 1003 43.58 -35.73 -3.33
CA VAL A 1003 42.57 -35.45 -4.37
C VAL A 1003 41.99 -34.04 -4.19
N ALA A 1004 41.62 -33.66 -2.95
CA ALA A 1004 41.09 -32.32 -2.66
C ALA A 1004 42.19 -31.25 -2.79
N THR A 1005 43.44 -31.54 -2.40
CA THR A 1005 44.57 -30.61 -2.52
C THR A 1005 44.90 -30.33 -4.00
N ASP A 1006 44.86 -31.36 -4.84
CA ASP A 1006 45.12 -31.23 -6.27
C ASP A 1006 43.97 -30.47 -6.97
N ALA A 1007 42.71 -30.72 -6.58
CA ALA A 1007 41.54 -29.96 -7.04
C ALA A 1007 41.63 -28.47 -6.64
N MET A 1008 42.05 -28.15 -5.40
CA MET A 1008 42.27 -26.76 -4.96
C MET A 1008 43.23 -26.01 -5.87
N LYS A 1009 44.38 -26.68 -6.23
CA LYS A 1009 45.34 -26.10 -7.15
C LYS A 1009 44.76 -25.97 -8.57
N LYS A 1010 44.10 -27.01 -9.07
CA LYS A 1010 43.50 -27.05 -10.42
C LYS A 1010 42.51 -25.88 -10.61
N TYR A 1011 41.71 -25.56 -9.62
CA TYR A 1011 40.65 -24.51 -9.65
C TYR A 1011 41.14 -23.14 -9.18
N ASN A 1012 42.43 -22.99 -8.84
CA ASN A 1012 43.00 -21.74 -8.28
C ASN A 1012 42.20 -21.20 -7.10
N ILE A 1013 41.87 -22.07 -6.13
CA ILE A 1013 41.22 -21.70 -4.89
C ILE A 1013 42.28 -21.23 -3.90
N ASP A 1014 42.21 -19.95 -3.47
CA ASP A 1014 43.16 -19.40 -2.51
C ASP A 1014 42.72 -19.73 -1.08
N PRO A 1015 43.46 -20.56 -0.33
CA PRO A 1015 43.15 -20.92 1.04
C PRO A 1015 43.32 -19.76 2.03
N LYS A 1016 43.92 -18.63 1.64
CA LYS A 1016 44.13 -17.45 2.45
C LYS A 1016 43.10 -16.37 2.20
N LYS A 1017 42.25 -16.55 1.21
CA LYS A 1017 41.17 -15.60 0.92
C LYS A 1017 40.26 -15.46 2.15
N PRO A 1018 40.05 -14.23 2.67
CA PRO A 1018 39.08 -14.02 3.73
C PRO A 1018 37.67 -14.36 3.27
N ILE A 1019 36.81 -14.73 4.21
CA ILE A 1019 35.39 -14.96 3.90
C ILE A 1019 34.73 -13.68 3.36
N PRO A 1020 33.77 -13.76 2.42
CA PRO A 1020 33.16 -12.59 1.78
C PRO A 1020 32.57 -11.56 2.75
N THR A 1021 32.13 -11.98 3.94
CA THR A 1021 31.63 -11.08 5.00
C THR A 1021 32.69 -10.15 5.62
N LYS A 1022 33.97 -10.44 5.40
CA LYS A 1022 35.11 -9.64 5.90
C LYS A 1022 35.83 -8.82 4.81
N LEU A 1023 35.32 -8.86 3.59
CA LEU A 1023 35.91 -8.18 2.43
C LEU A 1023 35.19 -6.88 2.04
#